data_9a7987c9f8b302d455aafb75007bd1d1
#
_entry.id   9a7987c9f8b302d455aafb75007bd1d1
#
_cell.length_a   1.000
_cell.length_b   1.000
_cell.length_c   1.000
_cell.angle_alpha   90.00
_cell.angle_beta   90.00
_cell.angle_gamma   90.00
#
_symmetry.space_group_name_H-M   'P 1'
#
loop_
_entity.id
_entity.type
_entity.pdbx_description
1 polymer ?
#
loop_
_entity_poly.entity_id
_entity_poly.type
_entity_poly.pdbx_seq_one_letter_code
_entity_poly.pdbx_strand_id
1 'polypeptide(L)'
;MRTLFKYLLPSIALIFFIIFYFRYTESGQKSAYTLLSIYASHKAGVDVKIKKINLYQYPYIRVDAIIEKQYIVFIDGFVHKEELELRYTLNSNCFKSNVCNFDDKIDIKGKIVGWENDINVTGKGDALNGTVEYTFTKQKHHFKNINLHLTDVNSSKLFSLLEQKALFNGKANANIHFDVIEKKHKVGTIRYDVQDDNFYGVQAKFHTKIDVNDDKHTFNLDVISPDILLHLTEGNYDQSKKYAHANYTLDIPDLSHLKKLLKGKYIGEFHAKGEMEYDKHIKIKGLSKDLGGELHFVYDDKTLELYLQNISFQTLMQTLATKPMLDANVTGHAVFTKTTKELHLDTKLKHAKLLPSSLTHTVQKKFSLNLENEIFDKSSLKLTYKDSILSSNFKLANDDVHLILTDTKLNATHNAIDTHIDLKTPKHAVKGKLYARVDTIGEKSLDDVYIKYDGLIEKHYKVKLDGLLSDAFINMDYRLSAARLPSNVCTIVDDINLSGHVSGSFKRLHVVGNGTAMEGKVKYSGIKIKNNFEDVDIHFKNIHALKLFTLLGEPTLPSGKANVDAHFALINDRKKEGHLDFVLKEGKYNTLPLTLKAKADIHNHLIRFVSNATLSTANINISKGEYNLDLNRSKAFYTVKTKNLAPLEPLIGKFIGSFSTSGEITYAKQFQVRGLSSSFGGMIDYLYKQDMLYIDLEKVSLTRFMDLFPYPKMLDAQINGNINYDYKKEKLLVRTDLNNTRFLNSDIVETVFQKSGVNMLKEVFPHSSLRATYQNKVLQGDIILKNNQSHFYLTNTKLDSNDNTVNAVFDLKMQGQEFSGKVYGSLKHPKVNLNMQKLIRYQMDKQLDTYMGKGNRKMMESMPMGGVAKDMAADMGAGFMGMFF
;
A
#
# COMPACT_ATOMS: atom_id res chain seq x y z
N MET A 1 0.45 23.47 -42.63
CA MET A 1 0.60 22.99 -44.00
C MET A 1 -0.69 23.03 -44.84
N ARG A 2 -1.86 22.66 -44.29
CA ARG A 2 -3.19 22.76 -44.93
C ARG A 2 -3.46 24.17 -45.51
N THR A 3 -3.03 25.15 -44.76
CA THR A 3 -3.12 26.59 -45.14
C THR A 3 -2.12 27.01 -46.20
N LEU A 4 -0.91 26.47 -46.21
CA LEU A 4 0.13 26.90 -47.19
C LEU A 4 -0.24 26.48 -48.61
N PHE A 5 -0.67 25.22 -48.81
CA PHE A 5 -1.06 24.71 -50.13
C PHE A 5 -2.37 25.29 -50.65
N LYS A 6 -3.34 25.48 -49.76
CA LYS A 6 -4.62 26.10 -50.11
C LYS A 6 -4.46 27.55 -50.58
N TYR A 7 -3.30 28.17 -50.23
CA TYR A 7 -3.09 29.61 -50.40
C TYR A 7 -1.95 29.98 -51.33
N LEU A 8 -0.93 29.15 -51.46
CA LEU A 8 0.13 29.41 -52.42
C LEU A 8 -0.36 29.28 -53.89
N LEU A 9 -1.13 28.24 -54.16
CA LEU A 9 -1.69 28.00 -55.48
C LEU A 9 -2.70 29.11 -55.94
N PRO A 10 -3.67 29.51 -55.09
CA PRO A 10 -4.56 30.59 -55.42
C PRO A 10 -3.86 31.96 -55.52
N SER A 11 -2.71 32.25 -54.77
CA SER A 11 -1.98 33.50 -54.92
C SER A 11 -1.24 33.62 -56.23
N ILE A 12 -0.66 32.53 -56.60
CA ILE A 12 -0.07 32.40 -57.90
C ILE A 12 -1.19 32.59 -58.95
N ALA A 13 -2.35 31.98 -58.71
CA ALA A 13 -3.53 32.17 -59.55
C ALA A 13 -4.04 33.62 -59.55
N LEU A 14 -3.90 34.40 -58.47
CA LEU A 14 -4.28 35.80 -58.42
C LEU A 14 -3.25 36.73 -59.05
N ILE A 15 -1.94 36.46 -58.85
CA ILE A 15 -0.87 37.10 -59.65
C ILE A 15 -1.08 36.75 -61.12
N PHE A 16 -1.43 35.54 -61.45
CA PHE A 16 -1.84 35.11 -62.78
C PHE A 16 -3.18 35.70 -63.23
N PHE A 17 -4.10 36.00 -62.35
CA PHE A 17 -5.36 36.65 -62.64
C PHE A 17 -5.10 38.15 -63.02
N ILE A 18 -4.15 38.82 -62.35
CA ILE A 18 -3.70 40.11 -62.79
C ILE A 18 -3.04 40.00 -64.17
N ILE A 19 -2.23 38.97 -64.37
CA ILE A 19 -1.57 38.69 -65.66
C ILE A 19 -2.66 38.14 -66.65
N PHE A 20 -3.59 37.31 -66.24
CA PHE A 20 -4.72 36.82 -67.07
C PHE A 20 -5.69 37.92 -67.46
N TYR A 21 -5.74 39.02 -66.70
CA TYR A 21 -6.49 40.20 -67.02
C TYR A 21 -6.03 40.80 -68.33
N PHE A 22 -4.71 40.74 -68.56
CA PHE A 22 -4.14 41.18 -69.84
C PHE A 22 -4.47 40.26 -71.02
N ARG A 23 -4.95 39.00 -70.74
CA ARG A 23 -5.42 38.05 -71.78
C ARG A 23 -6.60 38.60 -72.57
N TYR A 24 -7.47 39.41 -72.04
CA TYR A 24 -8.65 39.93 -72.66
C TYR A 24 -8.38 41.22 -73.49
N THR A 25 -7.23 41.80 -73.41
CA THR A 25 -6.84 42.92 -74.35
C THR A 25 -6.51 42.46 -75.77
N GLU A 26 -6.45 41.12 -76.00
CA GLU A 26 -6.30 40.52 -77.33
C GLU A 26 -7.46 40.78 -78.30
N SER A 27 -8.66 40.84 -77.82
CA SER A 27 -9.87 41.00 -78.62
C SER A 27 -10.19 42.49 -78.93
N GLY A 28 -9.34 43.40 -78.39
CA GLY A 28 -9.55 44.80 -78.55
C GLY A 28 -9.08 45.44 -79.93
N GLN A 29 -8.67 44.60 -80.87
CA GLN A 29 -8.16 45.04 -82.16
C GLN A 29 -9.18 45.61 -83.11
N LYS A 30 -10.43 45.61 -82.73
CA LYS A 30 -11.48 46.15 -83.61
C LYS A 30 -12.32 47.18 -82.96
N SER A 31 -12.12 48.45 -83.31
CA SER A 31 -12.96 49.60 -83.27
C SER A 31 -13.24 50.36 -81.96
N ALA A 32 -13.34 51.63 -82.08
CA ALA A 32 -13.96 52.70 -81.31
C ALA A 32 -13.76 52.68 -79.75
N TYR A 33 -13.00 53.62 -79.41
CA TYR A 33 -12.37 53.83 -78.03
C TYR A 33 -13.36 53.87 -76.87
N THR A 34 -14.58 54.27 -77.02
CA THR A 34 -15.60 54.27 -76.00
C THR A 34 -16.17 52.85 -75.77
N LEU A 35 -16.29 52.07 -76.80
CA LEU A 35 -16.70 50.64 -76.73
C LEU A 35 -15.57 49.80 -76.14
N LEU A 36 -14.29 50.20 -76.28
CA LEU A 36 -13.16 49.46 -75.66
C LEU A 36 -13.22 49.43 -74.19
N SER A 37 -13.62 50.50 -73.48
CA SER A 37 -13.78 50.47 -72.03
C SER A 37 -14.93 49.55 -71.61
N ILE A 38 -16.06 49.64 -72.26
CA ILE A 38 -17.21 48.77 -71.96
C ILE A 38 -16.90 47.33 -72.36
N TYR A 39 -16.31 47.10 -73.48
CA TYR A 39 -15.93 45.79 -73.99
C TYR A 39 -14.82 45.21 -73.17
N ALA A 40 -13.76 45.96 -72.78
CA ALA A 40 -12.70 45.51 -71.88
C ALA A 40 -13.26 45.20 -70.51
N SER A 41 -14.14 46.01 -69.98
CA SER A 41 -14.77 45.75 -68.68
C SER A 41 -15.69 44.50 -68.74
N HIS A 42 -16.45 44.38 -69.80
CA HIS A 42 -17.38 43.22 -69.96
C HIS A 42 -16.61 41.90 -70.16
N LYS A 43 -15.52 41.90 -70.91
CA LYS A 43 -14.68 40.73 -71.20
C LYS A 43 -13.77 40.36 -70.03
N ALA A 44 -13.25 41.37 -69.34
CA ALA A 44 -12.35 41.20 -68.19
C ALA A 44 -13.14 40.89 -66.89
N GLY A 45 -14.39 41.20 -66.84
CA GLY A 45 -15.20 41.13 -65.67
C GLY A 45 -14.79 42.12 -64.59
N VAL A 46 -14.06 43.19 -64.95
CA VAL A 46 -13.55 44.22 -64.11
C VAL A 46 -13.77 45.57 -64.69
N ASP A 47 -13.88 46.59 -63.84
CA ASP A 47 -14.11 48.01 -64.34
C ASP A 47 -12.80 48.58 -64.99
N VAL A 48 -12.84 48.75 -66.28
CA VAL A 48 -11.72 49.37 -67.05
C VAL A 48 -12.12 50.72 -67.57
N LYS A 49 -11.53 51.78 -67.01
CA LYS A 49 -11.76 53.14 -67.46
C LYS A 49 -10.53 53.66 -68.21
N ILE A 50 -10.62 53.76 -69.54
CA ILE A 50 -9.56 54.33 -70.36
C ILE A 50 -9.63 55.84 -70.23
N LYS A 51 -8.55 56.50 -69.74
CA LYS A 51 -8.46 57.94 -69.56
C LYS A 51 -7.97 58.68 -70.78
N LYS A 52 -7.02 58.10 -71.51
CA LYS A 52 -6.44 58.70 -72.69
C LYS A 52 -5.90 57.61 -73.60
N ILE A 53 -6.13 57.76 -74.89
CA ILE A 53 -5.50 57.02 -75.95
C ILE A 53 -4.91 57.96 -76.96
N ASN A 54 -3.69 57.74 -77.33
CA ASN A 54 -3.02 58.48 -78.38
C ASN A 54 -2.68 57.51 -79.53
N LEU A 55 -3.30 57.68 -80.68
CA LEU A 55 -3.09 56.91 -81.90
C LEU A 55 -2.56 57.78 -83.05
N TYR A 56 -2.33 59.11 -82.86
CA TYR A 56 -1.86 60.02 -83.95
C TYR A 56 -0.52 59.65 -84.50
N GLN A 57 0.23 58.77 -83.86
CA GLN A 57 1.58 58.27 -84.25
C GLN A 57 1.55 56.81 -84.65
N TYR A 58 0.39 56.25 -85.04
CA TYR A 58 0.35 54.90 -85.53
C TYR A 58 1.45 54.57 -86.53
N PRO A 59 2.17 53.43 -86.25
CA PRO A 59 1.95 52.28 -85.41
C PRO A 59 2.31 52.44 -83.88
N TYR A 60 2.75 53.60 -83.44
CA TYR A 60 3.00 53.85 -82.03
C TYR A 60 1.69 54.20 -81.28
N ILE A 61 1.35 53.48 -80.22
CA ILE A 61 0.18 53.75 -79.43
C ILE A 61 0.56 54.12 -78.03
N ARG A 62 -0.28 54.98 -77.42
CA ARG A 62 -0.17 55.21 -75.96
C ARG A 62 -1.55 55.18 -75.34
N VAL A 63 -1.71 54.37 -74.22
CA VAL A 63 -2.96 54.22 -73.53
C VAL A 63 -2.74 54.51 -72.06
N ASP A 64 -3.52 55.40 -71.48
CA ASP A 64 -3.63 55.66 -70.07
C ASP A 64 -4.98 55.13 -69.58
N ALA A 65 -4.98 54.16 -68.65
CA ALA A 65 -6.19 53.54 -68.15
C ALA A 65 -6.20 53.45 -66.64
N ILE A 66 -7.37 53.35 -66.03
CA ILE A 66 -7.54 52.99 -64.63
C ILE A 66 -8.40 51.71 -64.61
N ILE A 67 -7.90 50.74 -63.96
CA ILE A 67 -8.56 49.42 -63.72
C ILE A 67 -9.03 49.37 -62.30
N GLU A 68 -10.31 48.87 -62.08
CA GLU A 68 -10.90 48.76 -60.78
C GLU A 68 -10.82 50.06 -59.93
N LYS A 69 -10.87 51.22 -60.60
CA LYS A 69 -10.83 52.53 -59.96
C LYS A 69 -9.53 52.85 -59.22
N GLN A 70 -8.54 51.96 -59.18
CA GLN A 70 -7.33 52.12 -58.36
C GLN A 70 -6.02 51.78 -59.08
N TYR A 71 -5.99 50.91 -60.08
CA TYR A 71 -4.79 50.59 -60.82
C TYR A 71 -4.62 51.50 -62.00
N ILE A 72 -3.61 52.35 -61.91
CA ILE A 72 -3.25 53.29 -63.01
C ILE A 72 -2.29 52.57 -63.94
N VAL A 73 -2.71 52.38 -65.21
CA VAL A 73 -1.92 51.65 -66.19
C VAL A 73 -1.61 52.57 -67.33
N PHE A 74 -0.31 52.69 -67.64
CA PHE A 74 0.22 53.37 -68.82
C PHE A 74 0.81 52.35 -69.75
N ILE A 75 0.35 52.33 -71.00
CA ILE A 75 0.87 51.47 -72.04
C ILE A 75 1.32 52.33 -73.22
N ASP A 76 2.55 52.13 -73.65
CA ASP A 76 3.06 52.80 -74.85
C ASP A 76 3.96 51.90 -75.72
N GLY A 77 3.95 52.04 -77.06
CA GLY A 77 4.83 51.25 -77.91
C GLY A 77 4.24 51.07 -79.31
N PHE A 78 4.78 50.13 -80.02
CA PHE A 78 4.46 49.89 -81.44
C PHE A 78 3.51 48.70 -81.64
N VAL A 79 2.56 48.86 -82.59
CA VAL A 79 1.67 47.83 -83.00
C VAL A 79 1.73 47.68 -84.49
N HIS A 80 2.50 46.72 -84.96
CA HIS A 80 2.60 46.36 -86.40
C HIS A 80 1.63 45.23 -86.75
N LYS A 81 1.47 44.96 -88.05
CA LYS A 81 0.54 43.94 -88.57
C LYS A 81 0.89 42.51 -88.05
N GLU A 82 2.11 42.26 -87.70
CA GLU A 82 2.62 40.94 -87.32
C GLU A 82 3.49 41.00 -86.08
N GLU A 83 3.59 42.13 -85.34
CA GLU A 83 4.38 42.34 -84.17
C GLU A 83 3.76 43.38 -83.24
N LEU A 84 3.80 43.11 -81.96
CA LEU A 84 3.44 44.02 -80.90
C LEU A 84 4.65 44.25 -80.00
N GLU A 85 5.07 45.46 -79.82
CA GLU A 85 6.10 45.87 -78.93
C GLU A 85 5.61 47.00 -78.03
N LEU A 86 5.11 46.66 -76.79
CA LEU A 86 4.52 47.62 -75.87
C LEU A 86 5.33 47.65 -74.59
N ARG A 87 5.51 48.80 -74.01
CA ARG A 87 5.94 49.06 -72.65
C ARG A 87 4.70 49.37 -71.84
N TYR A 88 4.66 48.87 -70.58
CA TYR A 88 3.60 49.28 -69.68
C TYR A 88 4.18 49.66 -68.32
N THR A 89 3.45 50.54 -67.64
CA THR A 89 3.65 50.82 -66.19
C THR A 89 2.34 50.67 -65.50
N LEU A 90 2.38 49.99 -64.38
CA LEU A 90 1.23 49.70 -63.49
C LEU A 90 1.53 50.35 -62.16
N ASN A 91 0.71 51.31 -61.72
CA ASN A 91 0.83 51.97 -60.43
C ASN A 91 -0.48 51.83 -59.62
N SER A 92 -0.32 51.56 -58.30
CA SER A 92 -1.43 51.62 -57.35
C SER A 92 -0.89 51.89 -55.94
N ASN A 93 -1.71 52.45 -55.07
CA ASN A 93 -1.39 52.62 -53.66
C ASN A 93 -2.11 51.54 -52.76
N CYS A 94 -2.91 50.74 -53.37
CA CYS A 94 -3.58 49.62 -52.62
C CYS A 94 -3.81 48.40 -53.53
N PHE A 95 -3.85 47.26 -52.96
CA PHE A 95 -4.34 46.06 -53.59
C PHE A 95 -5.74 45.78 -53.10
N LYS A 96 -6.70 45.71 -54.04
CA LYS A 96 -8.10 45.43 -53.76
C LYS A 96 -8.61 44.38 -54.73
N SER A 97 -9.13 43.32 -54.14
CA SER A 97 -9.87 42.30 -54.87
C SER A 97 -11.22 42.06 -54.14
N ASN A 98 -12.07 41.19 -54.68
CA ASN A 98 -13.30 40.82 -54.01
C ASN A 98 -13.03 40.13 -52.66
N VAL A 99 -11.82 39.77 -52.41
CA VAL A 99 -11.41 38.87 -51.35
C VAL A 99 -10.43 39.51 -50.37
N CYS A 100 -9.57 40.41 -50.82
CA CYS A 100 -8.63 41.11 -49.94
C CYS A 100 -8.53 42.58 -50.29
N ASN A 101 -8.28 43.36 -49.23
CA ASN A 101 -8.04 44.80 -49.38
C ASN A 101 -6.93 45.19 -48.39
N PHE A 102 -5.77 45.64 -48.89
CA PHE A 102 -4.70 46.14 -48.07
C PHE A 102 -3.90 47.25 -48.79
N ASP A 103 -3.31 48.15 -48.06
CA ASP A 103 -2.46 49.22 -48.59
C ASP A 103 -1.14 48.61 -49.04
N ASP A 104 -0.83 48.87 -50.32
CA ASP A 104 0.42 48.45 -50.96
C ASP A 104 0.81 49.38 -52.07
N LYS A 105 2.06 49.77 -52.11
CA LYS A 105 2.62 50.58 -53.20
C LYS A 105 3.05 49.67 -54.34
N ILE A 106 2.31 49.70 -55.40
CA ILE A 106 2.59 48.92 -56.63
C ILE A 106 3.15 49.86 -57.65
N ASP A 107 4.34 49.56 -58.13
CA ASP A 107 5.00 50.28 -59.23
C ASP A 107 5.73 49.25 -60.11
N ILE A 108 5.09 48.76 -61.10
CA ILE A 108 5.60 47.71 -61.98
C ILE A 108 5.72 48.30 -63.42
N LYS A 109 6.87 48.02 -64.01
CA LYS A 109 7.19 48.43 -65.41
C LYS A 109 7.55 47.16 -66.19
N GLY A 110 7.10 47.08 -67.43
CA GLY A 110 7.40 45.94 -68.26
C GLY A 110 7.19 46.13 -69.71
N LYS A 111 7.37 45.02 -70.43
CA LYS A 111 7.22 44.98 -71.85
C LYS A 111 6.27 43.87 -72.28
N ILE A 112 5.56 44.04 -73.34
CA ILE A 112 4.72 43.09 -74.06
C ILE A 112 5.21 43.04 -75.51
N VAL A 113 5.74 41.86 -75.91
CA VAL A 113 6.32 41.69 -77.27
C VAL A 113 5.71 40.39 -77.85
N GLY A 114 5.39 40.47 -79.16
CA GLY A 114 4.86 39.29 -79.88
C GLY A 114 3.59 39.62 -80.69
N TRP A 115 2.90 38.57 -81.16
CA TRP A 115 1.71 38.79 -81.98
C TRP A 115 0.65 37.69 -81.77
N GLU A 116 -0.61 38.05 -81.76
CA GLU A 116 -1.79 37.19 -81.69
C GLU A 116 -1.73 36.00 -80.70
N ASN A 117 -0.94 34.98 -81.15
CA ASN A 117 -0.91 33.73 -80.47
C ASN A 117 0.39 33.43 -79.73
N ASP A 118 1.37 34.39 -79.73
CA ASP A 118 2.67 34.27 -79.05
C ASP A 118 3.10 35.63 -78.55
N ILE A 119 2.69 35.92 -77.30
CA ILE A 119 2.95 37.18 -76.65
C ILE A 119 3.85 36.97 -75.47
N ASN A 120 5.02 37.55 -75.49
CA ASN A 120 5.96 37.59 -74.37
C ASN A 120 5.69 38.83 -73.50
N VAL A 121 5.47 38.61 -72.23
CA VAL A 121 5.29 39.68 -71.24
C VAL A 121 6.41 39.60 -70.24
N THR A 122 7.05 40.73 -69.99
CA THR A 122 8.05 40.88 -68.93
C THR A 122 7.64 42.02 -68.00
N GLY A 123 7.90 41.94 -66.72
CA GLY A 123 7.67 43.04 -65.81
C GLY A 123 8.53 42.95 -64.57
N LYS A 124 8.88 44.15 -64.09
CA LYS A 124 9.69 44.29 -62.89
C LYS A 124 9.26 45.54 -62.14
N GLY A 125 9.20 45.43 -60.80
CA GLY A 125 8.87 46.61 -60.00
C GLY A 125 8.61 46.25 -58.52
N ASP A 126 8.04 47.19 -57.82
CA ASP A 126 7.74 47.10 -56.40
C ASP A 126 6.27 46.64 -56.17
N ALA A 127 6.08 45.64 -55.35
CA ALA A 127 4.77 45.19 -54.84
C ALA A 127 4.98 44.38 -53.61
N LEU A 128 3.96 44.27 -52.77
CA LEU A 128 3.97 43.47 -51.55
C LEU A 128 5.10 43.89 -50.57
N ASN A 129 5.48 45.15 -50.54
CA ASN A 129 6.62 45.72 -49.82
C ASN A 129 7.99 45.13 -50.23
N GLY A 130 8.09 44.52 -51.39
CA GLY A 130 9.32 43.99 -51.97
C GLY A 130 9.35 44.16 -53.46
N THR A 131 10.19 43.41 -54.14
CA THR A 131 10.36 43.44 -55.56
C THR A 131 9.74 42.24 -56.24
N VAL A 132 9.02 42.47 -57.34
CA VAL A 132 8.39 41.47 -58.18
C VAL A 132 8.97 41.59 -59.59
N GLU A 133 9.45 40.47 -60.12
CA GLU A 133 9.92 40.33 -61.47
C GLU A 133 9.29 39.14 -62.15
N TYR A 134 8.75 39.27 -63.31
CA TYR A 134 8.10 38.20 -64.03
C TYR A 134 8.34 38.25 -65.53
N THR A 135 8.32 37.00 -66.09
CA THR A 135 8.30 36.82 -67.54
C THR A 135 7.34 35.64 -67.84
N PHE A 136 6.58 35.75 -68.90
CA PHE A 136 5.78 34.68 -69.45
C PHE A 136 5.48 34.88 -70.91
N THR A 137 5.23 33.75 -71.56
CA THR A 137 4.72 33.68 -72.93
C THR A 137 3.28 33.20 -72.93
N LYS A 138 2.41 34.01 -73.49
CA LYS A 138 1.02 33.64 -73.68
C LYS A 138 0.84 33.10 -75.13
N GLN A 139 0.38 31.88 -75.24
CA GLN A 139 0.01 31.25 -76.56
C GLN A 139 -1.46 30.82 -76.53
N LYS A 140 -2.31 31.42 -77.48
CA LYS A 140 -3.76 31.09 -77.52
C LYS A 140 -4.43 30.96 -76.15
N HIS A 141 -4.55 29.72 -75.64
CA HIS A 141 -5.27 29.41 -74.42
C HIS A 141 -4.36 28.98 -73.28
N HIS A 142 -3.04 29.00 -73.44
CA HIS A 142 -2.10 28.58 -72.44
C HIS A 142 -0.95 29.59 -72.25
N PHE A 143 -0.29 29.43 -71.12
CA PHE A 143 0.91 30.21 -70.75
C PHE A 143 2.10 29.29 -70.71
N LYS A 144 3.26 29.75 -71.23
CA LYS A 144 4.54 29.03 -71.24
C LYS A 144 5.65 29.85 -70.68
N ASN A 145 6.73 29.19 -70.29
CA ASN A 145 7.98 29.82 -69.85
C ASN A 145 7.72 30.92 -68.78
N ILE A 146 6.83 30.64 -67.85
CA ILE A 146 6.47 31.58 -66.80
C ILE A 146 7.58 31.57 -65.77
N ASN A 147 8.19 32.70 -65.53
CA ASN A 147 9.12 32.92 -64.44
C ASN A 147 8.57 34.07 -63.60
N LEU A 148 8.45 33.86 -62.31
CA LEU A 148 8.11 34.90 -61.35
C LEU A 148 9.11 34.87 -60.20
N HIS A 149 9.80 35.96 -59.99
CA HIS A 149 10.75 36.19 -58.94
C HIS A 149 10.18 37.23 -57.99
N LEU A 150 10.01 36.85 -56.77
CA LEU A 150 9.62 37.73 -55.66
C LEU A 150 10.83 37.86 -54.73
N THR A 151 11.18 39.07 -54.39
CA THR A 151 12.35 39.33 -53.51
C THR A 151 11.91 40.27 -52.39
N ASP A 152 12.21 39.85 -51.14
CA ASP A 152 11.91 40.57 -49.89
C ASP A 152 10.45 40.99 -49.74
N VAL A 153 9.52 40.25 -50.35
CA VAL A 153 8.10 40.56 -50.25
C VAL A 153 7.56 40.24 -48.85
N ASN A 154 6.56 40.97 -48.41
CA ASN A 154 5.90 40.70 -47.14
C ASN A 154 5.03 39.44 -47.25
N SER A 155 5.41 38.41 -46.55
CA SER A 155 4.73 37.10 -46.58
C SER A 155 3.25 37.19 -46.15
N SER A 156 2.92 38.01 -45.16
CA SER A 156 1.54 38.21 -44.68
C SER A 156 0.66 38.82 -45.79
N LYS A 157 1.19 39.80 -46.56
CA LYS A 157 0.51 40.36 -47.73
C LYS A 157 0.35 39.33 -48.85
N LEU A 158 1.36 38.51 -49.07
CA LEU A 158 1.29 37.41 -50.04
C LEU A 158 0.19 36.40 -49.66
N PHE A 159 0.11 35.97 -48.39
CA PHE A 159 -0.99 35.11 -47.95
C PHE A 159 -2.36 35.77 -48.04
N SER A 160 -2.43 37.07 -47.78
CA SER A 160 -3.70 37.83 -47.98
C SER A 160 -4.19 37.80 -49.43
N LEU A 161 -3.25 37.93 -50.43
CA LEU A 161 -3.59 37.75 -51.83
C LEU A 161 -4.16 36.34 -52.11
N LEU A 162 -3.78 35.36 -51.36
CA LEU A 162 -4.22 33.97 -51.51
C LEU A 162 -5.49 33.66 -50.77
N GLU A 163 -6.15 34.67 -50.21
CA GLU A 163 -7.35 34.51 -49.37
C GLU A 163 -7.11 33.67 -48.14
N GLN A 164 -5.89 33.68 -47.63
CA GLN A 164 -5.47 32.78 -46.64
C GLN A 164 -4.99 33.52 -45.40
N LYS A 165 -5.26 32.94 -44.22
CA LYS A 165 -4.71 33.47 -42.98
C LYS A 165 -3.20 33.41 -43.04
N ALA A 166 -2.56 34.53 -42.79
CA ALA A 166 -1.10 34.60 -42.76
C ALA A 166 -0.57 33.55 -41.75
N LEU A 167 0.24 32.63 -42.25
CA LEU A 167 0.98 31.71 -41.42
C LEU A 167 2.29 32.29 -40.95
N PHE A 168 2.88 33.12 -41.79
CA PHE A 168 4.17 33.78 -41.57
C PHE A 168 4.03 35.28 -41.65
N ASN A 169 4.82 35.98 -40.86
CA ASN A 169 4.85 37.43 -40.84
C ASN A 169 6.29 37.90 -41.00
N GLY A 170 6.87 37.65 -42.16
CA GLY A 170 8.28 37.95 -42.44
C GLY A 170 8.51 38.33 -43.87
N LYS A 171 9.76 38.50 -44.23
CA LYS A 171 10.21 38.73 -45.62
C LYS A 171 10.30 37.38 -46.33
N ALA A 172 9.78 37.33 -47.54
CA ALA A 172 9.78 36.15 -48.37
C ALA A 172 10.42 36.37 -49.73
N ASN A 173 11.08 35.34 -50.20
CA ASN A 173 11.55 35.23 -51.58
C ASN A 173 10.86 34.07 -52.27
N ALA A 174 10.50 34.23 -53.51
CA ALA A 174 9.92 33.14 -54.28
C ALA A 174 10.49 33.13 -55.72
N ASN A 175 10.83 31.95 -56.17
CA ASN A 175 11.17 31.64 -57.53
C ASN A 175 10.20 30.65 -58.08
N ILE A 176 9.38 31.09 -59.01
CA ILE A 176 8.28 30.30 -59.59
C ILE A 176 8.58 30.19 -61.11
N HIS A 177 8.67 28.98 -61.52
CA HIS A 177 8.86 28.65 -62.92
C HIS A 177 7.77 27.67 -63.37
N PHE A 178 7.08 27.98 -64.46
CA PHE A 178 6.20 27.05 -65.15
C PHE A 178 6.56 26.95 -66.59
N ASP A 179 6.83 25.71 -67.04
CA ASP A 179 7.04 25.45 -68.44
C ASP A 179 5.75 25.70 -69.25
N VAL A 180 4.62 25.26 -68.68
CA VAL A 180 3.29 25.41 -69.32
C VAL A 180 2.22 25.48 -68.24
N ILE A 181 1.23 26.35 -68.48
CA ILE A 181 -0.03 26.37 -67.74
C ILE A 181 -1.18 26.36 -68.77
N GLU A 182 -1.89 25.25 -68.79
CA GLU A 182 -3.14 25.05 -69.56
C GLU A 182 -4.27 24.65 -68.61
N LYS A 183 -5.51 24.53 -69.10
CA LYS A 183 -6.67 24.19 -68.30
C LYS A 183 -6.52 22.85 -67.56
N LYS A 184 -5.80 21.87 -68.11
CA LYS A 184 -5.59 20.53 -67.58
C LYS A 184 -4.11 20.13 -67.52
N HIS A 185 -3.21 20.96 -67.98
CA HIS A 185 -1.79 20.67 -68.01
C HIS A 185 -1.01 21.81 -67.43
N LYS A 186 -0.29 21.55 -66.31
CA LYS A 186 0.53 22.51 -65.54
C LYS A 186 1.81 21.83 -65.12
N VAL A 187 2.93 22.29 -65.65
CA VAL A 187 4.26 21.77 -65.28
C VAL A 187 5.14 22.91 -64.88
N GLY A 188 5.73 22.77 -63.69
CA GLY A 188 6.63 23.86 -63.20
C GLY A 188 7.19 23.56 -61.81
N THR A 189 7.98 24.51 -61.33
CA THR A 189 8.65 24.44 -60.02
C THR A 189 8.44 25.76 -59.28
N ILE A 190 8.17 25.64 -57.99
CA ILE A 190 8.03 26.75 -57.05
C ILE A 190 9.06 26.55 -55.96
N ARG A 191 9.92 27.56 -55.76
CA ARG A 191 10.79 27.68 -54.57
C ARG A 191 10.31 28.88 -53.79
N TYR A 192 10.11 28.68 -52.50
CA TYR A 192 9.62 29.71 -51.59
C TYR A 192 10.42 29.68 -50.30
N ASP A 193 11.04 30.81 -50.00
CA ASP A 193 11.86 31.01 -48.82
C ASP A 193 11.28 32.14 -48.00
N VAL A 194 11.08 31.97 -46.72
CA VAL A 194 10.60 33.03 -45.83
C VAL A 194 11.36 33.02 -44.52
N GLN A 195 11.64 34.19 -44.00
CA GLN A 195 12.16 34.38 -42.65
C GLN A 195 11.07 35.08 -41.84
N ASP A 196 10.63 34.41 -40.78
CA ASP A 196 9.68 34.95 -39.83
C ASP A 196 10.41 35.18 -38.51
N ASP A 197 10.47 36.41 -38.04
CA ASP A 197 11.15 36.79 -36.81
C ASP A 197 10.34 36.49 -35.55
N ASN A 198 9.07 36.08 -35.69
CA ASN A 198 8.19 35.77 -34.55
C ASN A 198 7.16 34.68 -34.87
N PHE A 199 7.60 33.55 -35.37
CA PHE A 199 6.77 32.41 -35.59
C PHE A 199 6.46 31.72 -34.25
N TYR A 200 5.27 31.95 -33.70
CA TYR A 200 4.88 31.48 -32.34
C TYR A 200 5.90 31.85 -31.24
N GLY A 201 6.63 32.97 -31.42
CA GLY A 201 7.59 33.46 -30.44
C GLY A 201 9.03 33.00 -30.64
N VAL A 202 9.33 32.30 -31.73
CA VAL A 202 10.68 31.90 -32.16
C VAL A 202 10.95 32.43 -33.57
N GLN A 203 12.23 32.72 -33.85
CA GLN A 203 12.67 33.09 -35.18
C GLN A 203 12.79 31.81 -36.00
N ALA A 204 12.20 31.78 -37.21
CA ALA A 204 12.25 30.63 -38.09
C ALA A 204 12.43 30.99 -39.54
N LYS A 205 13.17 30.19 -40.28
CA LYS A 205 13.34 30.22 -41.71
C LYS A 205 12.61 29.04 -42.32
N PHE A 206 11.90 29.27 -43.38
CA PHE A 206 11.17 28.27 -44.13
C PHE A 206 11.70 28.22 -45.56
N HIS A 207 12.10 27.03 -46.01
CA HIS A 207 12.57 26.79 -47.36
C HIS A 207 11.67 25.68 -47.92
N THR A 208 11.04 25.96 -49.04
CA THR A 208 10.22 24.95 -49.71
C THR A 208 10.48 24.90 -51.23
N LYS A 209 10.49 23.71 -51.75
CA LYS A 209 10.52 23.45 -53.19
C LYS A 209 9.31 22.58 -53.53
N ILE A 210 8.54 23.00 -54.54
CA ILE A 210 7.39 22.32 -55.08
C ILE A 210 7.58 22.11 -56.56
N ASP A 211 7.53 20.87 -57.00
CA ASP A 211 7.50 20.53 -58.41
C ASP A 211 6.04 20.17 -58.78
N VAL A 212 5.48 20.92 -59.70
CA VAL A 212 4.09 20.83 -60.14
C VAL A 212 4.01 20.01 -61.42
N ASN A 213 3.19 18.98 -61.43
CA ASN A 213 2.91 18.18 -62.63
C ASN A 213 1.39 17.82 -62.66
N ASP A 214 0.65 18.64 -63.39
CA ASP A 214 -0.82 18.59 -63.42
C ASP A 214 -1.48 18.65 -62.05
N ASP A 215 -2.20 17.61 -61.67
CA ASP A 215 -2.85 17.51 -60.36
C ASP A 215 -1.94 16.86 -59.30
N LYS A 216 -0.71 16.47 -59.68
CA LYS A 216 0.26 15.85 -58.79
C LYS A 216 1.44 16.76 -58.57
N HIS A 217 1.73 17.01 -57.30
CA HIS A 217 2.82 17.88 -56.90
C HIS A 217 3.74 17.14 -55.97
N THR A 218 5.05 17.27 -56.20
CA THR A 218 6.04 16.82 -55.17
C THR A 218 6.61 18.05 -54.48
N PHE A 219 6.93 17.88 -53.19
CA PHE A 219 7.47 18.99 -52.41
C PHE A 219 8.45 18.55 -51.34
N ASN A 220 9.35 19.46 -51.00
CA ASN A 220 10.17 19.40 -49.80
C ASN A 220 9.96 20.70 -49.02
N LEU A 221 10.04 20.63 -47.69
CA LEU A 221 9.95 21.81 -46.83
C LEU A 221 10.96 21.66 -45.68
N ASP A 222 11.74 22.68 -45.50
CA ASP A 222 12.64 22.82 -44.36
C ASP A 222 12.16 23.98 -43.49
N VAL A 223 12.05 23.73 -42.18
CA VAL A 223 11.81 24.77 -41.19
C VAL A 223 13.05 24.79 -40.28
N ILE A 224 13.75 25.89 -40.32
CA ILE A 224 15.03 26.06 -39.64
C ILE A 224 14.90 27.18 -38.62
N SER A 225 15.06 26.83 -37.37
CA SER A 225 15.10 27.72 -36.21
C SER A 225 16.24 27.30 -35.30
N PRO A 226 16.79 28.17 -34.45
CA PRO A 226 17.69 27.73 -33.37
C PRO A 226 17.13 26.66 -32.48
N ASP A 227 15.81 26.62 -32.35
CA ASP A 227 15.10 25.73 -31.40
C ASP A 227 14.38 24.55 -32.08
N ILE A 228 14.20 24.60 -33.42
CA ILE A 228 13.44 23.57 -34.18
C ILE A 228 14.08 23.42 -35.56
N LEU A 229 14.37 22.19 -35.93
CA LEU A 229 14.72 21.81 -37.27
C LEU A 229 13.73 20.75 -37.75
N LEU A 230 12.95 21.11 -38.80
CA LEU A 230 11.97 20.20 -39.40
C LEU A 230 12.24 20.08 -40.89
N HIS A 231 12.45 18.88 -41.37
CA HIS A 231 12.58 18.55 -42.77
C HIS A 231 11.41 17.71 -43.21
N LEU A 232 10.69 18.14 -44.25
CA LEU A 232 9.74 17.34 -45.00
C LEU A 232 10.36 16.93 -46.32
N THR A 233 10.40 15.65 -46.57
CA THR A 233 11.00 15.05 -47.77
C THR A 233 10.00 14.12 -48.45
N GLU A 234 10.25 13.85 -49.73
CA GLU A 234 9.40 12.95 -50.53
C GLU A 234 7.89 13.35 -50.50
N GLY A 235 7.65 14.64 -50.29
CA GLY A 235 6.30 15.18 -50.24
C GLY A 235 5.57 15.01 -51.57
N ASN A 236 4.36 14.50 -51.51
CA ASN A 236 3.47 14.30 -52.66
C ASN A 236 2.09 14.88 -52.32
N TYR A 237 1.56 15.67 -53.24
CA TYR A 237 0.20 16.21 -53.16
C TYR A 237 -0.60 15.90 -54.40
N ASP A 238 -1.71 15.21 -54.28
CA ASP A 238 -2.68 14.94 -55.34
C ASP A 238 -3.86 15.93 -55.18
N GLN A 239 -3.93 16.91 -56.07
CA GLN A 239 -4.93 17.99 -56.02
C GLN A 239 -6.33 17.44 -56.29
N SER A 240 -6.45 16.42 -57.14
CA SER A 240 -7.75 15.82 -57.51
C SER A 240 -8.37 15.11 -56.36
N LYS A 241 -7.56 14.42 -55.55
CA LYS A 241 -7.97 13.68 -54.35
C LYS A 241 -7.91 14.53 -53.09
N LYS A 242 -7.25 15.71 -53.15
CA LYS A 242 -6.92 16.56 -51.97
C LYS A 242 -6.15 15.78 -50.92
N TYR A 243 -5.26 14.91 -51.37
CA TYR A 243 -4.42 14.05 -50.51
C TYR A 243 -2.96 14.50 -50.59
N ALA A 244 -2.33 14.60 -49.43
CA ALA A 244 -0.90 14.81 -49.35
C ALA A 244 -0.25 13.76 -48.43
N HIS A 245 1.01 13.44 -48.78
CA HIS A 245 1.87 12.58 -47.96
C HIS A 245 3.30 13.13 -48.01
N ALA A 246 4.01 13.08 -46.89
CA ALA A 246 5.43 13.40 -46.83
C ALA A 246 6.11 12.65 -45.70
N ASN A 247 7.38 12.34 -45.84
CA ASN A 247 8.25 11.92 -44.75
C ASN A 247 8.75 13.15 -44.02
N TYR A 248 8.95 13.03 -42.70
CA TYR A 248 9.51 14.13 -41.93
C TYR A 248 10.63 13.66 -40.99
N THR A 249 11.56 14.58 -40.72
CA THR A 249 12.49 14.52 -39.60
C THR A 249 12.36 15.79 -38.79
N LEU A 250 12.24 15.65 -37.48
CA LEU A 250 12.12 16.75 -36.53
C LEU A 250 13.26 16.64 -35.53
N ASP A 251 13.97 17.74 -35.33
CA ASP A 251 15.03 17.88 -34.38
C ASP A 251 14.78 19.11 -33.50
N ILE A 252 14.70 18.92 -32.21
CA ILE A 252 14.50 19.96 -31.20
C ILE A 252 15.63 19.82 -30.18
N PRO A 253 16.66 20.70 -30.22
CA PRO A 253 17.82 20.59 -29.34
C PRO A 253 17.48 20.75 -27.86
N ASP A 254 16.51 21.59 -27.53
CA ASP A 254 16.00 21.75 -26.15
C ASP A 254 14.52 22.18 -26.13
N LEU A 255 13.71 21.30 -25.63
CA LEU A 255 12.27 21.56 -25.46
C LEU A 255 11.97 22.75 -24.53
N SER A 256 12.88 23.12 -23.63
CA SER A 256 12.67 24.22 -22.69
C SER A 256 12.51 25.59 -23.40
N HIS A 257 13.10 25.76 -24.56
CA HIS A 257 12.97 26.94 -25.39
C HIS A 257 11.57 27.09 -26.01
N LEU A 258 10.88 25.95 -26.17
CA LEU A 258 9.54 25.93 -26.79
C LEU A 258 8.39 26.11 -25.78
N LYS A 259 8.67 26.59 -24.59
CA LYS A 259 7.68 26.75 -23.51
C LYS A 259 6.41 27.49 -23.92
N LYS A 260 6.53 28.53 -24.76
CA LYS A 260 5.38 29.29 -25.26
C LYS A 260 4.53 28.48 -26.23
N LEU A 261 5.18 27.68 -27.09
CA LEU A 261 4.54 26.83 -28.08
C LEU A 261 3.87 25.63 -27.45
N LEU A 262 4.58 24.92 -26.53
CA LEU A 262 4.14 23.71 -25.92
C LEU A 262 3.23 23.93 -24.69
N LYS A 263 3.14 25.16 -24.19
CA LYS A 263 2.35 25.56 -23.00
C LYS A 263 2.64 24.70 -21.76
N GLY A 264 3.89 24.22 -21.62
CA GLY A 264 4.34 23.37 -20.54
C GLY A 264 5.82 23.59 -20.19
N LYS A 265 6.27 22.96 -19.13
CA LYS A 265 7.69 22.89 -18.76
C LYS A 265 8.22 21.54 -19.23
N TYR A 266 8.97 21.56 -20.32
CA TYR A 266 9.65 20.38 -20.84
C TYR A 266 11.13 20.73 -20.98
N ILE A 267 12.02 19.76 -20.84
CA ILE A 267 13.47 19.94 -20.98
C ILE A 267 14.08 18.77 -21.75
N GLY A 268 15.25 19.00 -22.32
CA GLY A 268 16.00 17.99 -23.07
C GLY A 268 15.73 18.04 -24.58
N GLU A 269 16.47 17.23 -25.29
CA GLU A 269 16.38 17.09 -26.75
C GLU A 269 15.19 16.21 -27.15
N PHE A 270 14.68 16.45 -28.37
CA PHE A 270 13.64 15.60 -28.94
C PHE A 270 13.82 15.47 -30.45
N HIS A 271 14.08 14.24 -30.89
CA HIS A 271 14.21 13.90 -32.29
C HIS A 271 13.08 12.96 -32.69
N ALA A 272 12.46 13.21 -33.82
CA ALA A 272 11.43 12.36 -34.37
C ALA A 272 11.54 12.25 -35.89
N LYS A 273 11.19 11.09 -36.42
CA LYS A 273 11.05 10.84 -37.83
C LYS A 273 9.80 10.03 -38.12
N GLY A 274 9.23 10.26 -39.30
CA GLY A 274 8.00 9.53 -39.62
C GLY A 274 7.35 10.03 -40.89
N GLU A 275 6.05 9.83 -40.96
CA GLU A 275 5.21 10.16 -42.12
C GLU A 275 4.11 11.11 -41.71
N MET A 276 3.76 12.00 -42.62
CA MET A 276 2.66 12.92 -42.50
C MET A 276 1.70 12.73 -43.67
N GLU A 277 0.45 12.54 -43.37
CA GLU A 277 -0.62 12.39 -44.35
C GLU A 277 -1.67 13.50 -44.17
N TYR A 278 -2.26 13.95 -45.24
CA TYR A 278 -3.38 14.87 -45.27
C TYR A 278 -4.47 14.34 -46.19
N ASP A 279 -5.62 14.01 -45.64
CA ASP A 279 -6.88 13.70 -46.36
C ASP A 279 -8.01 14.36 -45.61
N LYS A 280 -8.28 15.62 -45.91
CA LYS A 280 -9.19 16.51 -45.15
C LYS A 280 -8.74 16.70 -43.66
N HIS A 281 -8.02 15.76 -43.11
CA HIS A 281 -7.48 15.71 -41.76
C HIS A 281 -5.98 15.45 -41.83
N ILE A 282 -5.24 16.04 -40.89
CA ILE A 282 -3.80 15.80 -40.78
C ILE A 282 -3.61 14.54 -39.92
N LYS A 283 -2.82 13.60 -40.44
CA LYS A 283 -2.35 12.45 -39.68
C LYS A 283 -0.83 12.42 -39.71
N ILE A 284 -0.22 12.33 -38.51
CA ILE A 284 1.23 12.27 -38.35
C ILE A 284 1.56 10.97 -37.61
N LYS A 285 2.44 10.17 -38.16
CA LYS A 285 3.05 9.01 -37.53
C LYS A 285 4.51 9.28 -37.33
N GLY A 286 5.03 8.91 -36.18
CA GLY A 286 6.43 9.18 -35.88
C GLY A 286 7.04 8.20 -34.90
N LEU A 287 8.36 8.21 -34.90
CA LEU A 287 9.23 7.45 -34.01
C LEU A 287 10.27 8.39 -33.40
N SER A 288 10.41 8.35 -32.09
CA SER A 288 11.51 8.96 -31.34
C SER A 288 12.20 7.91 -30.46
N LYS A 289 13.50 8.11 -30.21
CA LYS A 289 14.33 7.24 -29.34
C LYS A 289 14.91 7.96 -28.12
N ASP A 290 14.63 9.24 -27.96
CA ASP A 290 15.28 10.10 -26.95
C ASP A 290 14.86 9.79 -25.50
N LEU A 291 13.78 9.05 -25.33
CA LEU A 291 13.31 8.65 -24.03
C LEU A 291 13.93 7.32 -23.53
N GLY A 292 15.08 6.91 -24.09
CA GLY A 292 15.78 5.69 -23.69
C GLY A 292 15.13 4.39 -24.19
N GLY A 293 14.17 4.49 -25.08
CA GLY A 293 13.46 3.41 -25.76
C GLY A 293 12.83 3.94 -27.03
N GLU A 294 11.83 3.24 -27.56
CA GLU A 294 11.14 3.65 -28.79
C GLU A 294 9.75 4.21 -28.48
N LEU A 295 9.55 5.46 -28.84
CA LEU A 295 8.25 6.15 -28.80
C LEU A 295 7.68 6.22 -30.19
N HIS A 296 6.67 5.39 -30.51
CA HIS A 296 5.88 5.57 -31.71
C HIS A 296 4.66 6.40 -31.40
N PHE A 297 4.34 7.35 -32.25
CA PHE A 297 3.15 8.16 -32.07
C PHE A 297 2.36 8.32 -33.35
N VAL A 298 1.07 8.43 -33.19
CA VAL A 298 0.11 8.69 -34.26
C VAL A 298 -0.77 9.86 -33.81
N TYR A 299 -0.70 10.95 -34.55
CA TYR A 299 -1.56 12.10 -34.32
C TYR A 299 -2.55 12.24 -35.48
N ASP A 300 -3.79 12.45 -35.14
CA ASP A 300 -4.81 12.94 -36.06
C ASP A 300 -5.47 14.22 -35.54
N ASP A 301 -6.42 14.79 -36.26
CA ASP A 301 -7.09 16.03 -35.85
C ASP A 301 -7.79 15.92 -34.47
N LYS A 302 -8.11 14.72 -34.01
CA LYS A 302 -8.90 14.45 -32.84
C LYS A 302 -8.09 13.78 -31.73
N THR A 303 -7.14 12.91 -32.09
CA THR A 303 -6.42 12.06 -31.15
C THR A 303 -4.90 12.13 -31.32
N LEU A 304 -4.19 11.95 -30.24
CA LEU A 304 -2.76 11.64 -30.21
C LEU A 304 -2.61 10.29 -29.51
N GLU A 305 -2.15 9.30 -30.24
CA GLU A 305 -1.82 7.98 -29.72
C GLU A 305 -0.31 7.82 -29.58
N LEU A 306 0.13 7.31 -28.45
CA LEU A 306 1.53 7.08 -28.12
C LEU A 306 1.73 5.60 -27.79
N TYR A 307 2.63 4.94 -28.48
CA TYR A 307 3.04 3.57 -28.23
C TYR A 307 4.46 3.60 -27.66
N LEU A 308 4.57 3.21 -26.42
CA LEU A 308 5.80 3.23 -25.62
C LEU A 308 6.44 1.84 -25.65
N GLN A 309 7.67 1.73 -26.07
CA GLN A 309 8.42 0.47 -26.06
C GLN A 309 9.75 0.64 -25.32
N ASN A 310 9.83 0.07 -24.14
CA ASN A 310 11.00 0.12 -23.25
C ASN A 310 11.48 1.55 -22.94
N ILE A 311 10.58 2.51 -22.84
CA ILE A 311 10.90 3.90 -22.50
C ILE A 311 11.46 3.96 -21.07
N SER A 312 12.53 4.69 -20.85
CA SER A 312 13.02 5.00 -19.51
C SER A 312 12.07 5.95 -18.79
N PHE A 313 11.45 5.47 -17.71
CA PHE A 313 10.56 6.30 -16.89
C PHE A 313 11.30 7.50 -16.29
N GLN A 314 12.55 7.29 -15.89
CA GLN A 314 13.40 8.35 -15.36
C GLN A 314 13.63 9.46 -16.41
N THR A 315 14.01 9.10 -17.63
CA THR A 315 14.20 10.05 -18.74
C THR A 315 12.89 10.77 -19.07
N LEU A 316 11.77 10.03 -19.13
CA LEU A 316 10.46 10.62 -19.36
C LEU A 316 10.11 11.68 -18.31
N MET A 317 10.30 11.38 -17.03
CA MET A 317 10.03 12.33 -15.93
C MET A 317 10.96 13.54 -15.97
N GLN A 318 12.22 13.34 -16.33
CA GLN A 318 13.18 14.43 -16.53
C GLN A 318 12.72 15.33 -17.68
N THR A 319 12.32 14.75 -18.82
CA THR A 319 11.78 15.52 -19.95
C THR A 319 10.54 16.35 -19.56
N LEU A 320 9.71 15.82 -18.67
CA LEU A 320 8.56 16.55 -18.09
C LEU A 320 8.96 17.57 -17.01
N ALA A 321 10.26 17.85 -16.82
CA ALA A 321 10.80 18.71 -15.77
C ALA A 321 10.32 18.34 -14.36
N THR A 322 10.10 17.06 -14.09
CA THR A 322 9.67 16.52 -12.79
C THR A 322 10.77 15.63 -12.21
N LYS A 323 10.89 15.64 -10.88
CA LYS A 323 11.86 14.78 -10.20
C LYS A 323 11.42 13.32 -10.33
N PRO A 324 12.24 12.42 -10.89
CA PRO A 324 11.89 11.02 -11.00
C PRO A 324 11.84 10.38 -9.61
N MET A 325 10.77 9.67 -9.32
CA MET A 325 10.58 8.91 -8.09
C MET A 325 10.68 7.40 -8.32
N LEU A 326 10.73 7.00 -9.58
CA LEU A 326 10.76 5.63 -10.02
C LEU A 326 11.75 5.48 -11.18
N ASP A 327 12.53 4.42 -11.18
CA ASP A 327 13.30 3.94 -12.34
C ASP A 327 12.60 2.69 -12.87
N ALA A 328 12.27 2.68 -14.15
CA ALA A 328 11.57 1.57 -14.80
C ALA A 328 11.66 1.67 -16.32
N ASN A 329 11.53 0.53 -16.98
CA ASN A 329 11.29 0.48 -18.43
C ASN A 329 9.79 0.37 -18.70
N VAL A 330 9.26 1.38 -19.39
CA VAL A 330 7.83 1.53 -19.65
C VAL A 330 7.48 0.99 -21.02
N THR A 331 6.50 0.12 -21.09
CA THR A 331 5.92 -0.36 -22.35
C THR A 331 4.40 -0.25 -22.26
N GLY A 332 3.78 0.38 -23.24
CA GLY A 332 2.34 0.58 -23.20
C GLY A 332 1.80 1.51 -24.26
N HIS A 333 0.61 1.99 -24.02
CA HIS A 333 -0.14 2.82 -24.95
C HIS A 333 -0.81 3.98 -24.23
N ALA A 334 -0.75 5.17 -24.83
CA ALA A 334 -1.45 6.35 -24.36
C ALA A 334 -2.28 6.97 -25.49
N VAL A 335 -3.46 7.45 -25.15
CA VAL A 335 -4.36 8.14 -26.10
C VAL A 335 -4.81 9.44 -25.48
N PHE A 336 -4.51 10.55 -26.17
CA PHE A 336 -5.02 11.86 -25.81
C PHE A 336 -6.08 12.29 -26.83
N THR A 337 -7.31 12.52 -26.36
CA THR A 337 -8.42 13.02 -27.18
C THR A 337 -8.55 14.51 -27.03
N LYS A 338 -8.28 15.25 -28.09
CA LYS A 338 -8.22 16.71 -28.09
C LYS A 338 -9.57 17.38 -27.84
N THR A 339 -10.66 16.79 -28.32
CA THR A 339 -12.02 17.34 -28.19
C THR A 339 -12.51 17.33 -26.76
N THR A 340 -12.26 16.24 -26.04
CA THR A 340 -12.64 16.05 -24.63
C THR A 340 -11.53 16.45 -23.67
N LYS A 341 -10.30 16.71 -24.15
CA LYS A 341 -9.07 16.91 -23.35
C LYS A 341 -8.79 15.75 -22.40
N GLU A 342 -9.09 14.56 -22.84
CA GLU A 342 -8.99 13.33 -22.06
C GLU A 342 -7.75 12.55 -22.47
N LEU A 343 -6.96 12.12 -21.46
CA LEU A 343 -5.78 11.27 -21.63
C LEU A 343 -6.05 9.92 -21.02
N HIS A 344 -5.85 8.86 -21.78
CA HIS A 344 -5.81 7.49 -21.30
C HIS A 344 -4.42 6.92 -21.47
N LEU A 345 -3.88 6.31 -20.44
CA LEU A 345 -2.58 5.64 -20.45
C LEU A 345 -2.72 4.24 -19.85
N ASP A 346 -2.22 3.23 -20.56
CA ASP A 346 -2.10 1.85 -20.05
C ASP A 346 -0.68 1.35 -20.28
N THR A 347 0.06 1.11 -19.21
CA THR A 347 1.48 0.74 -19.28
C THR A 347 1.85 -0.40 -18.35
N LYS A 348 2.82 -1.19 -18.80
CA LYS A 348 3.57 -2.14 -17.98
C LYS A 348 4.93 -1.54 -17.66
N LEU A 349 5.35 -1.73 -16.43
CA LEU A 349 6.63 -1.25 -15.92
C LEU A 349 7.50 -2.48 -15.65
N LYS A 350 8.63 -2.59 -16.32
CA LYS A 350 9.62 -3.65 -16.09
C LYS A 350 10.80 -3.11 -15.29
N HIS A 351 11.36 -3.95 -14.43
CA HIS A 351 12.49 -3.61 -13.56
C HIS A 351 12.25 -2.34 -12.76
N ALA A 352 10.99 -2.12 -12.34
CA ALA A 352 10.62 -0.93 -11.62
C ALA A 352 11.30 -0.90 -10.25
N LYS A 353 11.98 0.21 -9.93
CA LYS A 353 12.70 0.43 -8.69
C LYS A 353 12.37 1.83 -8.17
N LEU A 354 12.01 1.94 -6.90
CA LEU A 354 11.79 3.24 -6.27
C LEU A 354 13.12 3.95 -6.05
N LEU A 355 13.19 5.20 -6.46
CA LEU A 355 14.38 6.05 -6.26
C LEU A 355 14.35 6.68 -4.86
N PRO A 356 15.52 6.99 -4.28
CA PRO A 356 15.62 7.65 -2.98
C PRO A 356 14.81 8.94 -2.92
N SER A 357 13.93 9.01 -1.95
CA SER A 357 13.05 10.15 -1.72
C SER A 357 12.79 10.33 -0.22
N SER A 358 12.24 11.47 0.18
CA SER A 358 11.80 11.68 1.56
C SER A 358 10.77 10.63 1.99
N LEU A 359 9.93 10.19 1.06
CA LEU A 359 8.92 9.16 1.31
C LEU A 359 9.56 7.79 1.56
N THR A 360 10.45 7.32 0.66
CA THR A 360 11.12 6.01 0.81
C THR A 360 11.98 5.98 2.07
N HIS A 361 12.68 7.07 2.38
CA HIS A 361 13.48 7.19 3.60
C HIS A 361 12.60 7.16 4.86
N THR A 362 11.44 7.81 4.83
CA THR A 362 10.47 7.78 5.93
C THR A 362 9.90 6.38 6.14
N VAL A 363 9.55 5.68 5.06
CA VAL A 363 9.06 4.30 5.09
C VAL A 363 10.13 3.37 5.66
N GLN A 364 11.37 3.47 5.19
CA GLN A 364 12.48 2.68 5.71
C GLN A 364 12.71 2.92 7.21
N LYS A 365 12.75 4.17 7.64
CA LYS A 365 13.01 4.54 9.03
C LYS A 365 11.89 4.15 9.99
N LYS A 366 10.62 4.26 9.56
CA LYS A 366 9.45 4.05 10.44
C LYS A 366 8.93 2.62 10.41
N PHE A 367 9.05 1.94 9.27
CA PHE A 367 8.49 0.61 9.07
C PHE A 367 9.54 -0.47 8.85
N SER A 368 10.84 -0.09 8.87
CA SER A 368 11.96 -1.01 8.56
C SER A 368 11.82 -1.69 7.19
N LEU A 369 11.16 -1.01 6.24
CA LEU A 369 10.91 -1.48 4.88
C LEU A 369 11.81 -0.73 3.92
N ASN A 370 12.83 -1.41 3.39
CA ASN A 370 13.70 -0.84 2.37
C ASN A 370 13.14 -1.11 0.97
N LEU A 371 12.19 -0.30 0.56
CA LEU A 371 11.57 -0.40 -0.77
C LEU A 371 12.51 -0.01 -1.91
N GLU A 372 13.62 0.67 -1.63
CA GLU A 372 14.61 1.10 -2.63
C GLU A 372 15.46 -0.06 -3.14
N ASN A 373 15.57 -1.15 -2.39
CA ASN A 373 16.30 -2.35 -2.80
C ASN A 373 15.43 -3.36 -3.57
N GLU A 374 14.13 -3.13 -3.60
CA GLU A 374 13.19 -4.03 -4.27
C GLU A 374 13.11 -3.73 -5.77
N ILE A 375 13.11 -4.79 -6.58
CA ILE A 375 12.84 -4.72 -8.02
C ILE A 375 11.44 -5.30 -8.25
N PHE A 376 10.58 -4.51 -8.92
CA PHE A 376 9.18 -4.84 -9.15
C PHE A 376 8.95 -5.15 -10.63
N ASP A 377 9.01 -6.44 -11.01
CA ASP A 377 8.86 -6.87 -12.40
C ASP A 377 7.41 -7.04 -12.87
N LYS A 378 6.47 -7.11 -11.93
CA LYS A 378 5.02 -7.28 -12.20
C LYS A 378 4.25 -5.97 -11.98
N SER A 379 4.75 -4.89 -12.59
CA SER A 379 4.26 -3.53 -12.32
C SER A 379 3.50 -2.95 -13.51
N SER A 380 2.57 -2.04 -13.23
CA SER A 380 1.76 -1.37 -14.24
C SER A 380 1.22 -0.04 -13.76
N LEU A 381 0.98 0.86 -14.71
CA LEU A 381 0.31 2.15 -14.48
C LEU A 381 -0.77 2.33 -15.54
N LYS A 382 -2.01 2.45 -15.09
CA LYS A 382 -3.14 2.91 -15.90
C LYS A 382 -3.57 4.27 -15.38
N LEU A 383 -3.77 5.21 -16.29
CA LEU A 383 -4.07 6.58 -15.95
C LEU A 383 -5.11 7.15 -16.91
N THR A 384 -6.03 7.90 -16.37
CA THR A 384 -7.00 8.69 -17.13
C THR A 384 -7.00 10.11 -16.56
N TYR A 385 -6.84 11.10 -17.42
CA TYR A 385 -6.95 12.51 -17.04
C TYR A 385 -8.13 13.12 -17.78
N LYS A 386 -9.05 13.73 -17.04
CA LYS A 386 -10.24 14.40 -17.56
C LYS A 386 -10.72 15.47 -16.58
N ASP A 387 -11.16 16.62 -17.06
CA ASP A 387 -11.76 17.70 -16.27
C ASP A 387 -10.94 18.09 -15.03
N SER A 388 -9.61 18.18 -15.17
CA SER A 388 -8.65 18.46 -14.10
C SER A 388 -8.56 17.36 -13.01
N ILE A 389 -9.15 16.21 -13.25
CA ILE A 389 -9.05 15.04 -12.37
C ILE A 389 -8.17 13.99 -13.04
N LEU A 390 -7.10 13.61 -12.36
CA LEU A 390 -6.29 12.48 -12.73
C LEU A 390 -6.79 11.23 -11.99
N SER A 391 -7.27 10.26 -12.74
CA SER A 391 -7.63 8.95 -12.19
C SER A 391 -6.57 7.93 -12.58
N SER A 392 -6.13 7.09 -11.66
CA SER A 392 -5.10 6.10 -11.95
C SER A 392 -5.27 4.79 -11.18
N ASN A 393 -4.77 3.73 -11.79
CA ASN A 393 -4.49 2.47 -11.14
C ASN A 393 -2.99 2.21 -11.27
N PHE A 394 -2.31 2.11 -10.15
CA PHE A 394 -0.87 1.93 -10.09
C PHE A 394 -0.56 0.64 -9.35
N LYS A 395 0.31 -0.17 -9.92
CA LYS A 395 0.76 -1.42 -9.32
C LYS A 395 2.29 -1.50 -9.40
N LEU A 396 2.92 -1.66 -8.26
CA LEU A 396 4.29 -2.13 -8.12
C LEU A 396 4.25 -3.50 -7.44
N ALA A 397 4.79 -4.52 -8.07
CA ALA A 397 4.78 -5.86 -7.51
C ALA A 397 5.97 -6.70 -7.95
N ASN A 398 6.47 -7.50 -7.01
CA ASN A 398 7.30 -8.67 -7.24
C ASN A 398 6.65 -9.89 -6.57
N ASP A 399 7.38 -10.96 -6.32
CA ASP A 399 6.81 -12.16 -5.70
C ASP A 399 6.50 -11.97 -4.20
N ASP A 400 7.27 -11.12 -3.50
CA ASP A 400 7.20 -10.94 -2.06
C ASP A 400 6.46 -9.65 -1.64
N VAL A 401 6.60 -8.60 -2.44
CA VAL A 401 6.10 -7.26 -2.11
C VAL A 401 5.20 -6.74 -3.21
N HIS A 402 4.06 -6.18 -2.84
CA HIS A 402 3.27 -5.39 -3.77
C HIS A 402 2.71 -4.12 -3.12
N LEU A 403 2.65 -3.07 -3.91
CA LEU A 403 1.93 -1.83 -3.66
C LEU A 403 0.97 -1.61 -4.82
N ILE A 404 -0.31 -1.66 -4.55
CA ILE A 404 -1.37 -1.46 -5.53
C ILE A 404 -2.21 -0.28 -5.08
N LEU A 405 -2.33 0.71 -5.95
CA LEU A 405 -3.24 1.84 -5.78
C LEU A 405 -4.31 1.73 -6.86
N THR A 406 -5.56 1.61 -6.46
CA THR A 406 -6.70 1.52 -7.38
C THR A 406 -7.68 2.65 -7.16
N ASP A 407 -8.40 3.00 -8.23
CA ASP A 407 -9.39 4.09 -8.21
C ASP A 407 -8.82 5.41 -7.67
N THR A 408 -7.50 5.60 -7.89
CA THR A 408 -6.79 6.79 -7.43
C THR A 408 -7.30 8.01 -8.18
N LYS A 409 -7.79 8.99 -7.46
CA LYS A 409 -8.20 10.30 -7.99
C LYS A 409 -7.33 11.38 -7.39
N LEU A 410 -6.61 12.07 -8.27
CA LEU A 410 -5.83 13.26 -7.93
C LEU A 410 -6.61 14.48 -8.41
N ASN A 411 -7.00 15.32 -7.48
CA ASN A 411 -7.62 16.60 -7.79
C ASN A 411 -6.58 17.70 -7.61
N ALA A 412 -6.07 18.21 -8.71
CA ALA A 412 -5.05 19.26 -8.71
C ALA A 412 -5.56 20.60 -8.13
N THR A 413 -6.86 20.87 -8.24
CA THR A 413 -7.47 22.11 -7.72
C THR A 413 -7.52 22.13 -6.19
N HIS A 414 -7.66 20.97 -5.57
CA HIS A 414 -7.77 20.83 -4.11
C HIS A 414 -6.55 20.16 -3.48
N ASN A 415 -5.50 19.88 -4.26
CA ASN A 415 -4.29 19.15 -3.81
C ASN A 415 -4.63 17.87 -3.03
N ALA A 416 -5.65 17.13 -3.49
CA ALA A 416 -6.17 15.97 -2.80
C ALA A 416 -6.01 14.69 -3.62
N ILE A 417 -5.70 13.60 -2.92
CA ILE A 417 -5.67 12.24 -3.44
C ILE A 417 -6.73 11.40 -2.72
N ASP A 418 -7.50 10.64 -3.48
CA ASP A 418 -8.43 9.61 -2.99
C ASP A 418 -8.07 8.31 -3.69
N THR A 419 -7.78 7.25 -2.94
CA THR A 419 -7.28 5.98 -3.50
C THR A 419 -7.62 4.79 -2.62
N HIS A 420 -7.70 3.62 -3.21
CA HIS A 420 -7.63 2.36 -2.49
C HIS A 420 -6.19 1.84 -2.53
N ILE A 421 -5.60 1.66 -1.36
CA ILE A 421 -4.25 1.11 -1.19
C ILE A 421 -4.32 -0.39 -0.83
N ASP A 422 -3.49 -1.19 -1.47
CA ASP A 422 -3.21 -2.58 -1.10
C ASP A 422 -1.69 -2.75 -1.10
N LEU A 423 -1.10 -2.70 0.09
CA LEU A 423 0.32 -2.90 0.33
C LEU A 423 0.52 -4.22 1.05
N LYS A 424 1.34 -5.07 0.50
CA LYS A 424 1.76 -6.32 1.15
C LYS A 424 3.28 -6.46 1.06
N THR A 425 3.86 -6.83 2.16
CA THR A 425 5.28 -7.18 2.32
C THR A 425 5.38 -8.48 3.10
N PRO A 426 6.54 -9.12 3.23
CA PRO A 426 6.69 -10.32 4.07
C PRO A 426 6.24 -10.12 5.53
N LYS A 427 6.33 -8.90 6.04
CA LYS A 427 6.02 -8.59 7.45
C LYS A 427 4.73 -7.81 7.64
N HIS A 428 4.28 -7.05 6.64
CA HIS A 428 3.18 -6.10 6.80
C HIS A 428 2.17 -6.18 5.66
N ALA A 429 0.91 -5.98 5.99
CA ALA A 429 -0.19 -5.89 5.03
C ALA A 429 -1.13 -4.72 5.38
N VAL A 430 -1.35 -3.82 4.43
CA VAL A 430 -2.24 -2.65 4.57
C VAL A 430 -3.17 -2.62 3.37
N LYS A 431 -4.49 -2.63 3.60
CA LYS A 431 -5.47 -2.58 2.53
C LYS A 431 -6.66 -1.72 2.95
N GLY A 432 -6.97 -0.69 2.16
CA GLY A 432 -8.10 0.18 2.50
C GLY A 432 -8.22 1.39 1.62
N LYS A 433 -9.13 2.27 1.98
CA LYS A 433 -9.33 3.56 1.34
C LYS A 433 -8.48 4.62 2.03
N LEU A 434 -7.71 5.37 1.25
CA LEU A 434 -6.86 6.46 1.70
C LEU A 434 -7.32 7.76 1.00
N TYR A 435 -7.62 8.77 1.78
CA TYR A 435 -7.77 10.14 1.32
C TYR A 435 -6.69 10.99 1.96
N ALA A 436 -6.00 11.79 1.18
CA ALA A 436 -5.03 12.75 1.68
C ALA A 436 -5.18 14.09 0.95
N ARG A 437 -5.05 15.20 1.69
CA ARG A 437 -5.10 16.56 1.17
C ARG A 437 -3.96 17.37 1.78
N VAL A 438 -3.24 18.06 0.93
CA VAL A 438 -2.19 18.99 1.35
C VAL A 438 -2.80 20.37 1.51
N ASP A 439 -2.89 20.86 2.72
CA ASP A 439 -3.36 22.21 3.02
C ASP A 439 -2.15 23.15 3.09
N THR A 440 -1.96 23.98 2.06
CA THR A 440 -0.94 25.04 2.07
C THR A 440 -1.45 26.19 2.95
N ILE A 441 -1.00 26.25 4.17
CA ILE A 441 -1.23 27.40 5.05
C ILE A 441 0.09 28.16 5.19
N GLY A 442 0.27 29.19 4.31
CA GLY A 442 1.33 30.19 4.39
C GLY A 442 2.66 29.84 3.73
N GLU A 443 3.35 30.85 3.23
CA GLU A 443 4.55 30.78 2.38
C GLU A 443 5.82 30.14 2.99
N LYS A 444 5.76 29.55 4.19
CA LYS A 444 6.93 28.95 4.90
C LYS A 444 6.64 27.74 5.75
N SER A 445 5.52 27.11 5.73
CA SER A 445 5.27 25.92 6.56
C SER A 445 5.33 24.66 5.73
N LEU A 446 5.96 23.66 6.31
CA LEU A 446 5.81 22.27 5.97
C LEU A 446 4.35 21.96 5.70
N ASP A 447 4.06 21.38 4.56
CA ASP A 447 2.71 21.08 4.13
C ASP A 447 2.03 20.14 5.12
N ASP A 448 1.04 20.63 5.84
CA ASP A 448 0.19 19.79 6.67
C ASP A 448 -0.68 18.93 5.77
N VAL A 449 -0.53 17.62 5.90
CA VAL A 449 -1.32 16.66 5.14
C VAL A 449 -2.49 16.20 5.99
N TYR A 450 -3.69 16.53 5.57
CA TYR A 450 -4.88 15.94 6.15
C TYR A 450 -5.09 14.53 5.58
N ILE A 451 -5.19 13.52 6.45
CA ILE A 451 -5.27 12.11 6.07
C ILE A 451 -6.56 11.51 6.63
N LYS A 452 -7.28 10.80 5.77
CA LYS A 452 -8.30 9.82 6.17
C LYS A 452 -7.93 8.45 5.62
N TYR A 453 -7.94 7.46 6.48
CA TYR A 453 -7.75 6.08 6.11
C TYR A 453 -8.89 5.23 6.67
N ASP A 454 -9.44 4.32 5.88
CA ASP A 454 -10.42 3.31 6.29
C ASP A 454 -10.06 1.99 5.62
N GLY A 455 -9.55 1.05 6.39
CA GLY A 455 -9.08 -0.19 5.81
C GLY A 455 -8.58 -1.22 6.82
N LEU A 456 -7.91 -2.22 6.29
CA LEU A 456 -7.33 -3.32 7.05
C LEU A 456 -5.82 -3.17 7.15
N ILE A 457 -5.27 -3.37 8.33
CA ILE A 457 -3.85 -3.49 8.61
C ILE A 457 -3.61 -4.92 9.12
N GLU A 458 -2.53 -5.57 8.64
CA GLU A 458 -2.18 -6.96 8.99
C GLU A 458 -3.34 -7.96 8.74
N LYS A 459 -4.21 -7.66 7.77
CA LYS A 459 -5.39 -8.45 7.39
C LYS A 459 -6.46 -8.61 8.49
N HIS A 460 -6.14 -8.29 9.74
CA HIS A 460 -6.98 -8.56 10.92
C HIS A 460 -7.50 -7.29 11.59
N TYR A 461 -6.80 -6.18 11.45
CA TYR A 461 -7.14 -4.93 12.12
C TYR A 461 -7.83 -3.99 11.15
N LYS A 462 -9.12 -3.74 11.36
CA LYS A 462 -9.82 -2.67 10.67
C LYS A 462 -9.49 -1.35 11.36
N VAL A 463 -8.84 -0.46 10.63
CA VAL A 463 -8.36 0.81 11.17
C VAL A 463 -8.97 1.96 10.39
N LYS A 464 -9.49 2.94 11.14
CA LYS A 464 -9.86 4.25 10.59
C LYS A 464 -8.99 5.30 11.23
N LEU A 465 -8.43 6.17 10.40
CA LEU A 465 -7.61 7.32 10.82
C LEU A 465 -8.25 8.58 10.24
N ASP A 466 -8.25 9.66 10.99
CA ASP A 466 -8.78 10.96 10.56
C ASP A 466 -8.02 12.07 11.27
N GLY A 467 -7.27 12.89 10.55
CA GLY A 467 -6.53 13.99 11.15
C GLY A 467 -5.38 14.53 10.31
N LEU A 468 -4.51 15.27 10.97
CA LEU A 468 -3.40 16.00 10.37
C LEU A 468 -2.07 15.28 10.61
N LEU A 469 -1.27 15.21 9.59
CA LEU A 469 0.09 14.71 9.59
C LEU A 469 1.01 15.76 8.97
N SER A 470 2.03 16.20 9.69
CA SER A 470 3.09 17.04 9.14
C SER A 470 4.47 16.39 9.35
N ASP A 471 5.51 16.99 8.83
CA ASP A 471 6.88 16.52 9.08
C ASP A 471 7.26 16.59 10.56
N ALA A 472 6.64 17.48 11.30
CA ALA A 472 6.96 17.77 12.69
C ALA A 472 6.02 17.09 13.69
N PHE A 473 4.75 16.93 13.38
CA PHE A 473 3.74 16.45 14.32
C PHE A 473 2.64 15.61 13.69
N ILE A 474 1.94 14.88 14.56
CA ILE A 474 0.72 14.12 14.26
C ILE A 474 -0.38 14.67 15.17
N ASN A 475 -1.59 14.82 14.62
CA ASN A 475 -2.80 15.13 15.36
C ASN A 475 -3.96 14.38 14.71
N MET A 476 -4.27 13.19 15.21
CA MET A 476 -5.07 12.23 14.49
C MET A 476 -5.98 11.40 15.41
N ASP A 477 -7.23 11.31 15.06
CA ASP A 477 -8.16 10.38 15.68
C ASP A 477 -8.03 9.01 15.01
N TYR A 478 -8.16 7.95 15.80
CA TYR A 478 -8.15 6.60 15.29
C TYR A 478 -9.30 5.77 15.84
N ARG A 479 -9.74 4.81 15.04
CA ARG A 479 -10.59 3.69 15.46
C ARG A 479 -9.98 2.40 14.96
N LEU A 480 -9.91 1.42 15.83
CA LEU A 480 -9.35 0.11 15.55
C LEU A 480 -10.37 -0.93 15.93
N SER A 481 -10.67 -1.84 15.00
CA SER A 481 -11.53 -2.99 15.26
C SER A 481 -10.85 -4.26 14.76
N ALA A 482 -10.93 -5.32 15.53
CA ALA A 482 -10.39 -6.63 15.18
C ALA A 482 -11.24 -7.74 15.75
N ALA A 483 -11.44 -8.80 14.98
CA ALA A 483 -12.13 -10.00 15.43
C ALA A 483 -11.15 -11.04 16.02
N ARG A 484 -9.86 -10.78 15.94
CA ARG A 484 -8.80 -11.67 16.44
C ARG A 484 -7.65 -10.84 16.98
N LEU A 485 -7.08 -11.29 18.08
CA LEU A 485 -5.90 -10.69 18.68
C LEU A 485 -4.76 -11.72 18.65
N PRO A 486 -3.80 -11.60 17.74
CA PRO A 486 -2.62 -12.46 17.76
C PRO A 486 -1.63 -11.96 18.81
N SER A 487 -1.02 -12.91 19.50
CA SER A 487 0.17 -12.69 20.31
C SER A 487 1.31 -13.59 19.82
N ASN A 488 2.49 -13.44 20.37
CA ASN A 488 3.61 -14.33 20.03
C ASN A 488 3.36 -15.80 20.44
N VAL A 489 2.35 -16.04 21.26
CA VAL A 489 2.04 -17.35 21.81
C VAL A 489 0.82 -17.98 21.14
N CYS A 490 -0.22 -17.19 20.88
CA CYS A 490 -1.48 -17.67 20.33
C CYS A 490 -2.30 -16.57 19.67
N THR A 491 -3.41 -16.95 19.06
CA THR A 491 -4.42 -16.02 18.55
C THR A 491 -5.74 -16.30 19.25
N ILE A 492 -6.31 -15.30 19.93
CA ILE A 492 -7.65 -15.40 20.49
C ILE A 492 -8.69 -14.77 19.56
N VAL A 493 -9.91 -15.35 19.58
CA VAL A 493 -11.09 -14.72 18.98
C VAL A 493 -11.64 -13.70 19.96
N ASP A 494 -11.66 -12.42 19.55
CA ASP A 494 -12.16 -11.34 20.37
C ASP A 494 -12.71 -10.21 19.52
N ASP A 495 -13.75 -9.55 19.98
CA ASP A 495 -14.33 -8.39 19.31
C ASP A 495 -13.75 -7.12 19.93
N ILE A 496 -12.64 -6.67 19.33
CA ILE A 496 -11.88 -5.51 19.79
C ILE A 496 -12.36 -4.27 19.06
N ASN A 497 -12.75 -3.25 19.81
CA ASN A 497 -13.12 -1.95 19.27
C ASN A 497 -12.50 -0.85 20.13
N LEU A 498 -11.48 -0.21 19.59
CA LEU A 498 -10.73 0.86 20.26
C LEU A 498 -10.90 2.16 19.47
N SER A 499 -11.00 3.26 20.18
CA SER A 499 -10.98 4.60 19.61
C SER A 499 -10.13 5.51 20.48
N GLY A 500 -9.48 6.45 19.85
CA GLY A 500 -8.63 7.37 20.58
C GLY A 500 -8.05 8.45 19.72
N HIS A 501 -7.08 9.13 20.29
CA HIS A 501 -6.38 10.26 19.71
C HIS A 501 -4.88 10.10 19.86
N VAL A 502 -4.14 10.38 18.79
CA VAL A 502 -2.67 10.45 18.79
C VAL A 502 -2.27 11.87 18.46
N SER A 503 -1.47 12.48 19.31
CA SER A 503 -0.97 13.83 19.11
C SER A 503 0.48 14.00 19.53
N GLY A 504 1.14 15.00 18.98
CA GLY A 504 2.50 15.34 19.32
C GLY A 504 3.50 15.20 18.19
N SER A 505 4.77 15.39 18.48
CA SER A 505 5.84 15.24 17.49
C SER A 505 6.21 13.77 17.29
N PHE A 506 6.80 13.42 16.15
CA PHE A 506 7.33 12.06 15.91
C PHE A 506 8.40 11.62 16.94
N LYS A 507 8.98 12.58 17.66
CA LYS A 507 9.92 12.30 18.74
C LYS A 507 9.20 12.05 20.07
N ARG A 508 8.00 12.59 20.25
CA ARG A 508 7.17 12.50 21.45
C ARG A 508 5.70 12.46 21.09
N LEU A 509 5.11 11.27 21.08
CA LEU A 509 3.71 11.03 20.72
C LEU A 509 2.90 10.74 21.98
N HIS A 510 1.83 11.47 22.17
CA HIS A 510 0.79 11.18 23.14
C HIS A 510 -0.29 10.33 22.50
N VAL A 511 -0.65 9.25 23.16
CA VAL A 511 -1.72 8.37 22.75
C VAL A 511 -2.71 8.27 23.88
N VAL A 512 -3.98 8.54 23.60
CA VAL A 512 -5.07 8.32 24.56
C VAL A 512 -6.19 7.60 23.85
N GLY A 513 -6.85 6.68 24.52
CA GLY A 513 -7.94 5.94 23.91
C GLY A 513 -8.78 5.17 24.91
N ASN A 514 -9.87 4.68 24.37
CA ASN A 514 -10.79 3.79 25.09
C ASN A 514 -11.52 2.88 24.10
N GLY A 515 -12.21 1.90 24.66
CA GLY A 515 -12.97 0.98 23.82
C GLY A 515 -13.35 -0.31 24.56
N THR A 516 -13.46 -1.35 23.77
CA THR A 516 -13.77 -2.70 24.25
C THR A 516 -12.72 -3.70 23.75
N ALA A 517 -12.32 -4.58 24.63
CA ALA A 517 -11.45 -5.71 24.34
C ALA A 517 -11.70 -6.81 25.38
N MET A 518 -11.53 -8.06 25.02
CA MET A 518 -11.71 -9.22 25.91
C MET A 518 -13.07 -9.18 26.61
N GLU A 519 -14.12 -8.77 25.85
CA GLU A 519 -15.51 -8.63 26.34
C GLU A 519 -15.72 -7.54 27.42
N GLY A 520 -14.71 -6.75 27.72
CA GLY A 520 -14.76 -5.68 28.70
C GLY A 520 -14.41 -4.32 28.10
N LYS A 521 -14.31 -3.33 28.98
CA LYS A 521 -13.92 -1.97 28.61
C LYS A 521 -12.43 -1.76 28.85
N VAL A 522 -11.78 -1.02 27.98
CA VAL A 522 -10.39 -0.60 28.13
C VAL A 522 -10.28 0.92 28.01
N LYS A 523 -9.44 1.52 28.86
CA LYS A 523 -8.94 2.89 28.69
C LYS A 523 -7.45 2.83 28.75
N TYR A 524 -6.78 3.61 27.94
CA TYR A 524 -5.31 3.67 27.93
C TYR A 524 -4.83 5.05 27.56
N SER A 525 -3.67 5.39 28.08
CA SER A 525 -2.92 6.58 27.71
C SER A 525 -1.43 6.27 27.80
N GLY A 526 -0.61 7.05 27.10
CA GLY A 526 0.84 6.90 27.20
C GLY A 526 1.57 7.84 26.24
N ILE A 527 2.85 7.98 26.49
CA ILE A 527 3.75 8.83 25.70
C ILE A 527 4.82 7.95 25.09
N LYS A 528 4.96 7.99 23.78
CA LYS A 528 6.06 7.34 23.07
C LYS A 528 7.17 8.34 22.76
N ILE A 529 8.39 8.07 23.24
CA ILE A 529 9.58 8.89 22.96
C ILE A 529 10.66 7.97 22.37
N LYS A 530 10.89 8.05 21.05
CA LYS A 530 11.79 7.13 20.31
C LYS A 530 11.43 5.66 20.59
N ASN A 531 12.28 4.94 21.32
CA ASN A 531 12.07 3.53 21.70
C ASN A 531 11.51 3.37 23.12
N ASN A 532 11.22 4.48 23.81
CA ASN A 532 10.66 4.48 25.14
C ASN A 532 9.16 4.71 25.11
N PHE A 533 8.46 4.11 26.07
CA PHE A 533 7.10 4.45 26.42
C PHE A 533 7.09 4.96 27.85
N GLU A 534 6.53 6.14 28.07
CA GLU A 534 6.48 6.85 29.35
C GLU A 534 5.03 7.09 29.76
N ASP A 535 4.77 7.14 31.05
CA ASP A 535 3.45 7.42 31.63
C ASP A 535 2.33 6.60 30.99
N VAL A 536 2.54 5.30 30.85
CA VAL A 536 1.58 4.39 30.22
C VAL A 536 0.57 3.93 31.27
N ASP A 537 -0.66 4.35 31.11
CA ASP A 537 -1.80 3.90 31.91
C ASP A 537 -2.70 2.98 31.09
N ILE A 538 -3.03 1.83 31.66
CA ILE A 538 -3.97 0.88 31.04
C ILE A 538 -4.98 0.42 32.09
N HIS A 539 -6.25 0.66 31.83
CA HIS A 539 -7.34 0.28 32.71
C HIS A 539 -8.29 -0.66 31.97
N PHE A 540 -8.30 -1.90 32.35
CA PHE A 540 -9.29 -2.87 31.90
C PHE A 540 -10.39 -3.03 32.95
N LYS A 541 -11.64 -2.98 32.53
CA LYS A 541 -12.80 -3.16 33.40
C LYS A 541 -13.72 -4.24 32.88
N ASN A 542 -13.96 -5.23 33.75
CA ASN A 542 -14.85 -6.38 33.47
C ASN A 542 -14.45 -7.20 32.23
N ILE A 543 -13.16 -7.32 31.96
CA ILE A 543 -12.64 -8.15 30.85
C ILE A 543 -12.80 -9.65 31.19
N HIS A 544 -12.88 -10.48 30.18
CA HIS A 544 -12.87 -11.92 30.34
C HIS A 544 -11.45 -12.42 30.68
N ALA A 545 -11.22 -12.81 31.92
CA ALA A 545 -9.88 -13.13 32.43
C ALA A 545 -9.21 -14.26 31.65
N LEU A 546 -9.95 -15.29 31.25
CA LEU A 546 -9.38 -16.39 30.47
C LEU A 546 -8.84 -15.95 29.12
N LYS A 547 -9.47 -14.96 28.47
CA LYS A 547 -8.92 -14.40 27.22
C LYS A 547 -7.59 -13.70 27.46
N LEU A 548 -7.46 -12.94 28.56
CA LEU A 548 -6.20 -12.33 28.96
C LEU A 548 -5.13 -13.39 29.22
N PHE A 549 -5.44 -14.40 30.04
CA PHE A 549 -4.50 -15.44 30.36
C PHE A 549 -4.09 -16.28 29.14
N THR A 550 -5.04 -16.55 28.23
CA THR A 550 -4.75 -17.23 26.97
C THR A 550 -3.76 -16.43 26.12
N LEU A 551 -3.94 -15.10 26.04
CA LEU A 551 -2.98 -14.23 25.35
C LEU A 551 -1.58 -14.28 25.96
N LEU A 552 -1.51 -14.51 27.26
CA LEU A 552 -0.26 -14.66 28.01
C LEU A 552 0.32 -16.07 27.94
N GLY A 553 -0.31 -16.98 27.19
CA GLY A 553 0.12 -18.38 27.05
C GLY A 553 -0.36 -19.33 28.11
N GLU A 554 -1.28 -18.89 28.98
CA GLU A 554 -1.79 -19.66 30.11
C GLU A 554 -3.30 -19.94 30.00
N PRO A 555 -3.72 -20.78 29.02
CA PRO A 555 -5.14 -21.04 28.77
C PRO A 555 -5.84 -21.86 29.87
N THR A 556 -5.06 -22.41 30.80
CA THR A 556 -5.56 -23.22 31.93
C THR A 556 -5.87 -22.38 33.17
N LEU A 557 -5.55 -21.10 33.15
CA LEU A 557 -5.83 -20.20 34.27
C LEU A 557 -7.33 -19.84 34.37
N PRO A 558 -7.76 -19.30 35.53
CA PRO A 558 -9.16 -19.15 35.81
C PRO A 558 -9.95 -18.27 34.84
N SER A 559 -11.17 -18.65 34.57
CA SER A 559 -12.14 -17.79 33.86
C SER A 559 -12.80 -16.82 34.84
N GLY A 560 -13.46 -15.79 34.32
CA GLY A 560 -14.23 -14.82 35.11
C GLY A 560 -14.05 -13.40 34.60
N LYS A 561 -14.62 -12.42 35.30
CA LYS A 561 -14.47 -10.99 35.00
C LYS A 561 -13.34 -10.40 35.79
N ALA A 562 -12.39 -9.79 35.09
CA ALA A 562 -11.25 -9.13 35.69
C ALA A 562 -11.24 -7.63 35.45
N ASN A 563 -10.69 -6.93 36.45
CA ASN A 563 -10.24 -5.55 36.29
C ASN A 563 -8.73 -5.55 36.41
N VAL A 564 -8.07 -4.78 35.55
CA VAL A 564 -6.61 -4.61 35.56
C VAL A 564 -6.32 -3.12 35.47
N ASP A 565 -5.59 -2.63 36.41
CA ASP A 565 -5.06 -1.28 36.41
C ASP A 565 -3.53 -1.38 36.36
N ALA A 566 -2.95 -0.89 35.29
CA ALA A 566 -1.51 -0.92 35.07
C ALA A 566 -0.99 0.49 34.77
N HIS A 567 0.01 0.90 35.50
CA HIS A 567 0.74 2.12 35.25
C HIS A 567 2.22 1.82 35.06
N PHE A 568 2.80 2.30 33.96
CA PHE A 568 4.23 2.19 33.71
C PHE A 568 4.82 3.58 33.51
N ALA A 569 5.65 3.97 34.46
CA ALA A 569 6.38 5.22 34.35
C ALA A 569 7.36 5.22 33.16
N LEU A 570 7.96 4.04 32.87
CA LEU A 570 8.87 3.86 31.75
C LEU A 570 8.93 2.42 31.30
N ILE A 571 8.85 2.22 29.98
CA ILE A 571 9.08 0.93 29.32
C ILE A 571 10.04 1.12 28.14
N ASN A 572 11.15 0.43 28.17
CA ASN A 572 12.05 0.28 27.01
C ASN A 572 12.78 -1.08 27.08
N ASP A 573 13.70 -1.33 26.17
CA ASP A 573 14.44 -2.59 26.09
C ASP A 573 15.30 -2.88 27.35
N ARG A 574 15.73 -1.84 28.05
CA ARG A 574 16.66 -1.92 29.19
C ARG A 574 15.98 -1.62 30.52
N LYS A 575 15.00 -0.78 30.53
CA LYS A 575 14.37 -0.28 31.76
C LYS A 575 12.86 -0.45 31.69
N LYS A 576 12.29 -1.03 32.75
CA LYS A 576 10.84 -1.20 32.92
C LYS A 576 10.48 -0.79 34.33
N GLU A 577 9.68 0.23 34.49
CA GLU A 577 9.21 0.71 35.79
C GLU A 577 7.71 0.85 35.75
N GLY A 578 7.00 0.13 36.59
CA GLY A 578 5.56 0.16 36.61
C GLY A 578 4.92 -0.59 37.76
N HIS A 579 3.63 -0.41 37.85
CA HIS A 579 2.78 -1.02 38.87
C HIS A 579 1.55 -1.64 38.19
N LEU A 580 1.10 -2.79 38.67
CA LEU A 580 -0.05 -3.51 38.14
C LEU A 580 -0.94 -3.99 39.29
N ASP A 581 -2.22 -3.65 39.23
CA ASP A 581 -3.26 -4.15 40.10
C ASP A 581 -4.21 -5.04 39.28
N PHE A 582 -4.42 -6.26 39.71
CA PHE A 582 -5.29 -7.24 39.10
C PHE A 582 -6.37 -7.69 40.08
N VAL A 583 -7.63 -7.63 39.65
CA VAL A 583 -8.77 -8.09 40.48
C VAL A 583 -9.67 -8.98 39.62
N LEU A 584 -9.74 -10.27 39.97
CA LEU A 584 -10.69 -11.21 39.39
C LEU A 584 -11.94 -11.28 40.28
N LYS A 585 -13.07 -11.02 39.71
CA LYS A 585 -14.39 -11.15 40.32
C LYS A 585 -15.18 -12.24 39.59
N GLU A 586 -16.04 -12.92 40.28
CA GLU A 586 -16.91 -13.96 39.71
C GLU A 586 -16.09 -14.99 38.90
N GLY A 587 -14.86 -15.22 39.34
CA GLY A 587 -13.99 -16.16 38.68
C GLY A 587 -14.37 -17.60 38.94
N LYS A 588 -13.97 -18.46 38.02
CA LYS A 588 -14.10 -19.92 38.18
C LYS A 588 -12.80 -20.57 37.78
N TYR A 589 -12.39 -21.51 38.60
CA TYR A 589 -11.26 -22.38 38.34
C TYR A 589 -11.72 -23.82 38.52
N ASN A 590 -11.74 -24.62 37.46
CA ASN A 590 -12.26 -25.99 37.46
C ASN A 590 -13.62 -26.10 38.15
N THR A 591 -14.61 -25.29 37.72
CA THR A 591 -15.96 -25.15 38.26
C THR A 591 -16.12 -24.49 39.63
N LEU A 592 -15.02 -24.35 40.39
CA LEU A 592 -15.04 -23.71 41.70
C LEU A 592 -15.02 -22.17 41.62
N PRO A 593 -15.78 -21.47 42.44
CA PRO A 593 -15.75 -20.01 42.51
C PRO A 593 -14.39 -19.53 43.01
N LEU A 594 -13.85 -18.52 42.29
CA LEU A 594 -12.56 -17.93 42.58
C LEU A 594 -12.66 -16.41 42.66
N THR A 595 -12.08 -15.83 43.65
CA THR A 595 -11.74 -14.41 43.66
C THR A 595 -10.23 -14.26 43.80
N LEU A 596 -9.64 -13.32 43.11
CA LEU A 596 -8.20 -13.08 43.12
C LEU A 596 -7.92 -11.59 43.10
N LYS A 597 -7.05 -11.14 43.95
CA LYS A 597 -6.45 -9.80 43.93
C LYS A 597 -4.95 -9.96 43.88
N ALA A 598 -4.30 -9.39 42.94
CA ALA A 598 -2.84 -9.41 42.81
C ALA A 598 -2.32 -7.98 42.55
N LYS A 599 -1.17 -7.70 43.10
CA LYS A 599 -0.42 -6.46 42.87
C LYS A 599 0.99 -6.83 42.48
N ALA A 600 1.56 -6.10 41.56
CA ALA A 600 2.91 -6.28 41.11
C ALA A 600 3.60 -4.93 40.88
N ASP A 601 4.81 -4.82 41.40
CA ASP A 601 5.71 -3.70 41.13
C ASP A 601 6.85 -4.18 40.26
N ILE A 602 7.05 -3.53 39.14
CA ILE A 602 8.05 -3.85 38.12
C ILE A 602 9.18 -2.80 38.24
N HIS A 603 10.37 -3.27 38.49
CA HIS A 603 11.54 -2.43 38.51
C HIS A 603 12.70 -3.08 37.76
N ASN A 604 12.89 -2.62 36.52
CA ASN A 604 13.85 -3.16 35.57
C ASN A 604 13.62 -4.67 35.33
N HIS A 605 14.54 -5.49 35.83
CA HIS A 605 14.52 -6.94 35.64
C HIS A 605 13.76 -7.67 36.76
N LEU A 606 13.32 -6.95 37.78
CA LEU A 606 12.71 -7.50 38.96
C LEU A 606 11.23 -7.14 39.06
N ILE A 607 10.40 -8.13 39.15
CA ILE A 607 8.96 -8.00 39.45
C ILE A 607 8.72 -8.49 40.84
N ARG A 608 8.24 -7.60 41.72
CA ARG A 608 7.77 -7.97 43.05
C ARG A 608 6.28 -8.05 43.06
N PHE A 609 5.73 -9.12 43.60
CA PHE A 609 4.28 -9.33 43.57
C PHE A 609 3.74 -9.91 44.88
N VAL A 610 2.49 -9.62 45.13
CA VAL A 610 1.67 -10.21 46.17
C VAL A 610 0.30 -10.55 45.60
N SER A 611 -0.29 -11.64 46.09
CA SER A 611 -1.65 -11.96 45.71
C SER A 611 -2.46 -12.60 46.81
N ASN A 612 -3.74 -12.33 46.80
CA ASN A 612 -4.73 -12.91 47.69
C ASN A 612 -5.83 -13.55 46.84
N ALA A 613 -6.04 -14.83 47.01
CA ALA A 613 -7.10 -15.56 46.31
C ALA A 613 -8.00 -16.26 47.29
N THR A 614 -9.27 -16.34 46.97
CA THR A 614 -10.20 -17.23 47.67
C THR A 614 -10.80 -18.19 46.64
N LEU A 615 -10.41 -19.43 46.71
CA LEU A 615 -10.89 -20.49 45.85
C LEU A 615 -11.89 -21.34 46.64
N SER A 616 -13.19 -21.17 46.37
CA SER A 616 -14.27 -21.72 47.12
C SER A 616 -14.10 -21.36 48.61
N THR A 617 -13.66 -22.31 49.44
CA THR A 617 -13.43 -22.14 50.89
C THR A 617 -11.96 -21.92 51.26
N ALA A 618 -11.03 -22.04 50.30
CA ALA A 618 -9.61 -21.89 50.55
C ALA A 618 -9.13 -20.45 50.33
N ASN A 619 -8.50 -19.90 51.34
CA ASN A 619 -7.78 -18.62 51.21
C ASN A 619 -6.33 -18.92 50.91
N ILE A 620 -5.85 -18.38 49.81
CA ILE A 620 -4.48 -18.49 49.31
C ILE A 620 -3.86 -17.09 49.33
N ASN A 621 -2.77 -16.97 50.03
CA ASN A 621 -2.01 -15.72 50.07
C ASN A 621 -0.60 -16.00 49.56
N ILE A 622 -0.15 -15.17 48.61
CA ILE A 622 1.21 -15.13 48.10
C ILE A 622 1.84 -13.82 48.55
N SER A 623 2.97 -13.95 49.21
CA SER A 623 3.72 -12.79 49.75
C SER A 623 5.17 -12.86 49.34
N LYS A 624 5.81 -11.68 49.33
CA LYS A 624 7.24 -11.54 48.96
C LYS A 624 7.59 -12.24 47.67
N GLY A 625 6.65 -12.22 46.70
CA GLY A 625 6.91 -12.74 45.39
C GLY A 625 7.93 -11.89 44.65
N GLU A 626 8.94 -12.51 44.09
CA GLU A 626 9.94 -11.90 43.25
C GLU A 626 10.13 -12.74 42.01
N TYR A 627 10.20 -12.08 40.85
CA TYR A 627 10.54 -12.70 39.58
C TYR A 627 11.61 -11.87 38.87
N ASN A 628 12.73 -12.50 38.57
CA ASN A 628 13.82 -11.88 37.83
C ASN A 628 13.71 -12.29 36.36
N LEU A 629 13.46 -11.31 35.51
CA LEU A 629 13.27 -11.47 34.07
C LEU A 629 14.50 -12.02 33.34
N ASP A 630 15.71 -11.55 33.72
CA ASP A 630 16.96 -11.92 33.03
C ASP A 630 17.42 -13.31 33.41
N LEU A 631 17.32 -13.64 34.67
CA LEU A 631 17.74 -14.92 35.21
C LEU A 631 16.65 -15.97 35.02
N ASN A 632 15.44 -15.54 34.65
CA ASN A 632 14.27 -16.39 34.58
C ASN A 632 14.07 -17.20 35.84
N ARG A 633 14.07 -16.53 36.99
CA ARG A 633 13.94 -17.13 38.30
C ARG A 633 12.86 -16.43 39.12
N SER A 634 12.07 -17.22 39.78
CA SER A 634 11.09 -16.68 40.73
C SER A 634 11.21 -17.33 42.09
N LYS A 635 10.79 -16.55 43.11
CA LYS A 635 10.66 -16.99 44.46
C LYS A 635 9.46 -16.28 45.09
N ALA A 636 8.61 -17.04 45.79
CA ALA A 636 7.49 -16.47 46.52
C ALA A 636 7.18 -17.32 47.74
N PHE A 637 6.59 -16.71 48.75
CA PHE A 637 6.07 -17.40 49.92
C PHE A 637 4.54 -17.51 49.78
N TYR A 638 4.01 -18.65 50.15
CA TYR A 638 2.57 -18.87 50.12
C TYR A 638 2.01 -19.32 51.45
N THR A 639 0.76 -19.02 51.69
CA THR A 639 -0.05 -19.62 52.73
C THR A 639 -1.38 -20.04 52.18
N VAL A 640 -1.80 -21.25 52.49
CA VAL A 640 -3.12 -21.77 52.12
C VAL A 640 -3.84 -22.13 53.41
N LYS A 641 -5.09 -21.67 53.56
CA LYS A 641 -5.93 -21.95 54.70
C LYS A 641 -7.34 -22.26 54.23
N THR A 642 -7.88 -23.38 54.63
CA THR A 642 -9.30 -23.71 54.44
C THR A 642 -9.90 -24.29 55.69
N LYS A 643 -11.15 -23.94 55.94
CA LYS A 643 -11.95 -24.54 57.05
C LYS A 643 -12.61 -25.86 56.65
N ASN A 644 -12.83 -26.06 55.37
CA ASN A 644 -13.45 -27.28 54.84
C ASN A 644 -12.94 -27.54 53.43
N LEU A 645 -12.34 -28.70 53.23
CA LEU A 645 -11.84 -29.18 51.95
C LEU A 645 -12.93 -29.72 51.03
N ALA A 646 -14.10 -30.14 51.55
CA ALA A 646 -15.13 -30.79 50.77
C ALA A 646 -15.57 -29.99 49.51
N PRO A 647 -15.72 -28.66 49.54
CA PRO A 647 -16.04 -27.88 48.34
C PRO A 647 -14.94 -27.85 47.30
N LEU A 648 -13.73 -28.31 47.64
CA LEU A 648 -12.58 -28.41 46.73
C LEU A 648 -12.47 -29.81 46.08
N GLU A 649 -13.47 -30.69 46.28
CA GLU A 649 -13.49 -32.06 45.72
C GLU A 649 -13.10 -32.13 44.23
N PRO A 650 -13.55 -31.22 43.34
CA PRO A 650 -13.18 -31.26 41.92
C PRO A 650 -11.67 -31.09 41.65
N LEU A 651 -10.92 -30.58 42.64
CA LEU A 651 -9.48 -30.34 42.54
C LEU A 651 -8.66 -31.38 43.24
N ILE A 652 -9.04 -31.73 44.44
CA ILE A 652 -8.20 -32.48 45.35
C ILE A 652 -8.77 -33.86 45.71
N GLY A 653 -10.01 -34.17 45.32
CA GLY A 653 -10.69 -35.38 45.67
C GLY A 653 -11.61 -35.27 46.89
N LYS A 654 -12.14 -36.38 47.30
CA LYS A 654 -13.07 -36.43 48.42
C LYS A 654 -12.38 -36.24 49.77
N PHE A 655 -11.84 -35.03 49.94
CA PHE A 655 -11.31 -34.58 51.22
C PHE A 655 -12.30 -33.70 51.93
N ILE A 656 -12.33 -33.84 53.27
CA ILE A 656 -13.16 -33.02 54.16
C ILE A 656 -12.27 -32.39 55.24
N GLY A 657 -12.84 -31.54 56.05
CA GLY A 657 -12.09 -30.99 57.20
C GLY A 657 -11.21 -29.76 56.86
N SER A 658 -10.48 -29.30 57.83
CA SER A 658 -9.67 -28.11 57.73
C SER A 658 -8.21 -28.44 57.33
N PHE A 659 -7.59 -27.54 56.54
CA PHE A 659 -6.21 -27.66 56.14
C PHE A 659 -5.51 -26.29 56.14
N SER A 660 -4.28 -26.24 56.59
CA SER A 660 -3.45 -25.05 56.55
C SER A 660 -2.02 -25.42 56.24
N THR A 661 -1.41 -24.74 55.31
CA THR A 661 -0.02 -24.91 54.95
C THR A 661 0.59 -23.58 54.54
N SER A 662 1.92 -23.46 54.74
CA SER A 662 2.70 -22.35 54.28
C SER A 662 4.07 -22.82 53.78
N GLY A 663 4.63 -22.08 52.86
CA GLY A 663 5.87 -22.52 52.25
C GLY A 663 6.45 -21.51 51.27
N GLU A 664 7.31 -22.07 50.44
CA GLU A 664 8.04 -21.35 49.41
C GLU A 664 7.85 -21.99 48.08
N ILE A 665 7.63 -21.17 47.04
CA ILE A 665 7.61 -21.57 45.66
C ILE A 665 8.83 -20.93 45.00
N THR A 666 9.62 -21.73 44.30
CA THR A 666 10.75 -21.25 43.52
C THR A 666 10.70 -21.81 42.11
N TYR A 667 11.18 -20.99 41.17
CA TYR A 667 11.37 -21.42 39.80
C TYR A 667 12.77 -20.98 39.33
N ALA A 668 13.56 -21.94 38.87
CA ALA A 668 14.87 -21.69 38.26
C ALA A 668 15.16 -22.84 37.29
N LYS A 669 14.72 -22.73 36.06
CA LYS A 669 14.63 -23.82 35.06
C LYS A 669 13.62 -24.89 35.38
N GLN A 670 13.32 -25.13 36.65
CA GLN A 670 12.36 -26.08 37.13
C GLN A 670 11.58 -25.51 38.30
N PHE A 671 10.35 -25.91 38.40
CA PHE A 671 9.44 -25.50 39.46
C PHE A 671 9.68 -26.33 40.71
N GLN A 672 9.77 -25.67 41.89
CA GLN A 672 9.87 -26.29 43.18
C GLN A 672 8.87 -25.68 44.17
N VAL A 673 8.18 -26.50 44.92
CA VAL A 673 7.29 -26.06 45.98
C VAL A 673 7.71 -26.79 47.27
N ARG A 674 8.11 -26.03 48.30
CA ARG A 674 8.34 -26.56 49.59
C ARG A 674 7.31 -25.98 50.57
N GLY A 675 6.76 -26.82 51.42
CA GLY A 675 5.77 -26.34 52.38
C GLY A 675 5.72 -27.16 53.67
N LEU A 676 5.20 -26.49 54.68
CA LEU A 676 5.01 -27.05 56.02
C LEU A 676 3.54 -26.99 56.42
N SER A 677 3.03 -28.05 57.01
CA SER A 677 1.72 -28.05 57.59
C SER A 677 1.72 -28.70 58.98
N SER A 678 1.05 -28.08 59.91
CA SER A 678 0.83 -28.61 61.29
C SER A 678 -0.63 -28.98 61.52
N SER A 679 -1.46 -29.05 60.46
CA SER A 679 -2.92 -29.22 60.59
C SER A 679 -3.30 -30.56 61.27
N PHE A 680 -2.40 -31.51 61.25
CA PHE A 680 -2.73 -32.87 61.71
C PHE A 680 -2.03 -33.26 63.02
N GLY A 681 -1.70 -32.28 63.83
CA GLY A 681 -1.14 -32.53 65.19
C GLY A 681 0.32 -32.89 65.23
N GLY A 682 0.99 -32.93 64.08
CA GLY A 682 2.43 -33.07 63.88
C GLY A 682 2.87 -32.22 62.75
N MET A 683 4.06 -32.46 62.23
CA MET A 683 4.67 -31.70 61.14
C MET A 683 4.61 -32.52 59.86
N ILE A 684 4.14 -31.89 58.75
CA ILE A 684 4.29 -32.38 57.40
C ILE A 684 5.20 -31.39 56.66
N ASP A 685 6.39 -31.86 56.27
CA ASP A 685 7.29 -31.12 55.34
C ASP A 685 7.14 -31.76 53.96
N TYR A 686 6.86 -30.98 52.94
CA TYR A 686 6.78 -31.50 51.59
C TYR A 686 7.61 -30.66 50.61
N LEU A 687 8.19 -31.36 49.66
CA LEU A 687 8.96 -30.78 48.57
C LEU A 687 8.53 -31.39 47.25
N TYR A 688 7.96 -30.59 46.40
CA TYR A 688 7.77 -30.90 44.98
C TYR A 688 8.94 -30.39 44.16
N LYS A 689 9.63 -31.27 43.45
CA LYS A 689 10.77 -30.89 42.57
C LYS A 689 10.96 -31.98 41.51
N GLN A 690 11.19 -31.58 40.23
CA GLN A 690 11.51 -32.50 39.14
C GLN A 690 10.47 -33.64 38.97
N ASP A 691 9.20 -33.27 39.00
CA ASP A 691 8.08 -34.18 38.90
C ASP A 691 8.02 -35.27 40.05
N MET A 692 8.76 -34.96 41.12
CA MET A 692 8.75 -35.78 42.33
C MET A 692 8.16 -34.97 43.50
N LEU A 693 7.24 -35.54 44.21
CA LEU A 693 6.73 -35.05 45.46
C LEU A 693 7.32 -35.90 46.63
N TYR A 694 8.08 -35.23 47.47
CA TYR A 694 8.61 -35.80 48.71
C TYR A 694 7.81 -35.23 49.85
N ILE A 695 7.31 -36.10 50.72
CA ILE A 695 6.57 -35.71 51.91
C ILE A 695 7.22 -36.40 53.12
N ASP A 696 7.68 -35.62 54.07
CA ASP A 696 8.18 -36.10 55.35
C ASP A 696 7.13 -35.84 56.44
N LEU A 697 6.84 -36.87 57.21
CA LEU A 697 5.83 -36.87 58.26
C LEU A 697 6.55 -37.02 59.63
N GLU A 698 6.33 -36.04 60.49
CA GLU A 698 6.86 -36.10 61.88
C GLU A 698 5.68 -35.99 62.88
N LYS A 699 5.47 -37.05 63.62
CA LYS A 699 4.47 -37.13 64.72
C LYS A 699 3.06 -36.76 64.27
N VAL A 700 2.72 -37.02 63.04
CA VAL A 700 1.42 -36.69 62.45
C VAL A 700 0.35 -37.63 63.09
N SER A 701 -0.74 -37.09 63.64
CA SER A 701 -1.83 -37.86 64.17
C SER A 701 -2.60 -38.50 63.05
N LEU A 702 -2.65 -39.82 63.04
CA LEU A 702 -3.44 -40.64 62.08
C LEU A 702 -4.93 -40.28 62.13
N THR A 703 -5.49 -40.16 63.33
CA THR A 703 -6.90 -39.79 63.53
C THR A 703 -7.27 -38.42 62.92
N ARG A 704 -6.37 -37.37 63.13
CA ARG A 704 -6.57 -36.08 62.49
C ARG A 704 -6.30 -36.11 60.99
N PHE A 705 -5.34 -36.93 60.58
CA PHE A 705 -5.10 -37.13 59.16
C PHE A 705 -6.30 -37.76 58.47
N MET A 706 -6.93 -38.75 59.18
CA MET A 706 -8.15 -39.37 58.71
C MET A 706 -9.38 -38.47 58.72
N ASP A 707 -9.38 -37.33 59.44
CA ASP A 707 -10.42 -36.31 59.34
C ASP A 707 -10.49 -35.66 57.94
N LEU A 708 -9.44 -35.84 57.14
CA LEU A 708 -9.47 -35.42 55.74
C LEU A 708 -10.36 -36.29 54.86
N PHE A 709 -10.80 -37.40 55.30
CA PHE A 709 -11.47 -38.39 54.47
C PHE A 709 -12.85 -38.72 55.01
N PRO A 710 -13.84 -38.94 54.18
CA PRO A 710 -15.17 -39.31 54.56
C PRO A 710 -15.28 -40.85 54.89
N TYR A 711 -14.27 -41.33 55.61
CA TYR A 711 -14.21 -42.74 55.96
C TYR A 711 -14.07 -42.96 57.44
N PRO A 712 -14.56 -44.10 57.99
CA PRO A 712 -14.41 -44.38 59.39
C PRO A 712 -12.93 -44.49 59.79
N LYS A 713 -12.62 -43.97 60.95
CA LYS A 713 -11.30 -44.05 61.55
C LYS A 713 -11.14 -45.43 62.19
N MET A 714 -10.15 -46.16 61.70
CA MET A 714 -9.95 -47.52 62.15
C MET A 714 -8.74 -47.68 63.06
N LEU A 715 -7.79 -46.78 62.97
CA LEU A 715 -6.57 -46.80 63.75
C LEU A 715 -6.29 -45.38 64.30
N ASP A 716 -5.77 -45.33 65.51
CA ASP A 716 -5.14 -44.19 66.10
C ASP A 716 -3.64 -44.45 66.20
N ALA A 717 -2.82 -43.50 65.70
CA ALA A 717 -1.36 -43.65 65.72
C ALA A 717 -0.68 -42.31 65.51
N GLN A 718 0.60 -42.20 65.83
CA GLN A 718 1.48 -41.18 65.36
C GLN A 718 2.31 -41.66 64.17
N ILE A 719 2.23 -41.00 63.11
CA ILE A 719 2.91 -41.35 61.83
C ILE A 719 4.26 -40.60 61.78
N ASN A 720 5.36 -41.32 61.55
CA ASN A 720 6.64 -40.80 61.13
C ASN A 720 7.07 -41.50 59.86
N GLY A 721 7.68 -40.81 58.93
CA GLY A 721 8.21 -41.43 57.68
C GLY A 721 8.04 -40.55 56.45
N ASN A 722 8.17 -41.17 55.30
CA ASN A 722 8.16 -40.46 54.05
C ASN A 722 7.23 -41.07 53.01
N ILE A 723 6.71 -40.18 52.15
CA ILE A 723 5.91 -40.53 51.02
C ILE A 723 6.55 -39.85 49.78
N ASN A 724 6.89 -40.67 48.80
CA ASN A 724 7.48 -40.16 47.56
C ASN A 724 6.59 -40.50 46.38
N TYR A 725 6.25 -39.49 45.55
CA TYR A 725 5.46 -39.70 44.35
C TYR A 725 6.18 -39.18 43.11
N ASP A 726 6.41 -40.11 42.17
CA ASP A 726 6.97 -39.81 40.85
C ASP A 726 5.82 -39.59 39.86
N TYR A 727 5.57 -38.36 39.45
CA TYR A 727 4.48 -37.99 38.52
C TYR A 727 4.69 -38.55 37.11
N LYS A 728 5.97 -38.74 36.68
CA LYS A 728 6.27 -39.26 35.34
C LYS A 728 6.00 -40.76 35.24
N LYS A 729 6.35 -41.48 36.30
CA LYS A 729 6.16 -42.92 36.35
C LYS A 729 4.82 -43.32 36.96
N GLU A 730 4.04 -42.35 37.43
CA GLU A 730 2.82 -42.56 38.22
C GLU A 730 3.09 -43.55 39.39
N LYS A 731 4.27 -43.41 40.00
CA LYS A 731 4.74 -44.31 41.02
C LYS A 731 4.81 -43.61 42.35
N LEU A 732 4.24 -44.20 43.35
CA LEU A 732 4.29 -43.75 44.72
C LEU A 732 4.92 -44.78 45.60
N LEU A 733 5.67 -44.31 46.55
CA LEU A 733 6.30 -45.08 47.56
C LEU A 733 5.97 -44.48 48.91
N VAL A 734 5.40 -45.30 49.77
CA VAL A 734 5.08 -44.94 51.16
C VAL A 734 5.95 -45.79 52.09
N ARG A 735 6.63 -45.14 53.00
CA ARG A 735 7.39 -45.78 54.08
C ARG A 735 7.15 -44.97 55.34
N THR A 736 6.30 -45.50 56.19
CA THR A 736 5.95 -44.86 57.44
C THR A 736 6.01 -45.84 58.59
N ASP A 737 6.42 -45.30 59.70
CA ASP A 737 6.37 -45.97 61.02
C ASP A 737 5.18 -45.40 61.80
N LEU A 738 4.38 -46.24 62.32
CA LEU A 738 3.20 -45.90 63.11
C LEU A 738 3.50 -46.18 64.55
N ASN A 739 3.60 -45.12 65.39
CA ASN A 739 3.92 -45.21 66.80
C ASN A 739 2.65 -45.19 67.62
N ASN A 740 2.60 -46.07 68.69
CA ASN A 740 1.49 -46.18 69.61
C ASN A 740 0.16 -46.44 68.94
N THR A 741 0.22 -47.33 67.94
CA THR A 741 -0.95 -47.66 67.13
C THR A 741 -2.02 -48.41 67.92
N ARG A 742 -3.27 -47.96 67.84
CA ARG A 742 -4.44 -48.57 68.48
C ARG A 742 -5.54 -48.74 67.46
N PHE A 743 -6.32 -49.77 67.53
CA PHE A 743 -7.59 -49.90 66.86
C PHE A 743 -8.61 -48.94 67.45
N LEU A 744 -9.44 -48.33 66.61
CA LEU A 744 -10.62 -47.57 67.00
C LEU A 744 -11.86 -48.47 66.78
N ASN A 745 -12.94 -48.11 67.49
CA ASN A 745 -14.20 -48.84 67.30
C ASN A 745 -14.68 -48.75 65.85
N SER A 746 -14.96 -49.89 65.26
CA SER A 746 -15.40 -50.02 63.86
C SER A 746 -16.11 -51.34 63.65
N ASP A 747 -16.95 -51.44 62.58
CA ASP A 747 -17.69 -52.69 62.25
C ASP A 747 -16.73 -53.87 62.10
N ILE A 748 -15.51 -53.61 61.64
CA ILE A 748 -14.51 -54.69 61.53
C ILE A 748 -14.00 -55.14 62.91
N VAL A 749 -13.65 -54.20 63.78
CA VAL A 749 -13.24 -54.49 65.15
C VAL A 749 -14.37 -55.23 65.93
N GLU A 750 -15.57 -54.71 65.75
CA GLU A 750 -16.76 -55.30 66.30
C GLU A 750 -17.00 -56.75 65.75
N THR A 751 -16.88 -56.92 64.44
CA THR A 751 -17.02 -58.18 63.74
C THR A 751 -15.97 -59.18 64.19
N VAL A 752 -14.70 -58.73 64.33
CA VAL A 752 -13.64 -59.60 64.87
C VAL A 752 -13.92 -59.93 66.27
N PHE A 753 -14.35 -59.00 67.11
CA PHE A 753 -14.68 -59.27 68.50
C PHE A 753 -15.81 -60.28 68.59
N GLN A 754 -16.89 -60.04 67.82
CA GLN A 754 -18.06 -61.00 67.88
C GLN A 754 -17.68 -62.39 67.35
N LYS A 755 -16.85 -62.49 66.36
CA LYS A 755 -16.44 -63.75 65.73
C LYS A 755 -15.31 -64.44 66.42
N SER A 756 -14.39 -63.73 67.03
CA SER A 756 -13.15 -64.24 67.58
C SER A 756 -13.03 -64.03 69.11
N GLY A 757 -13.85 -63.12 69.69
CA GLY A 757 -13.70 -62.71 71.08
C GLY A 757 -12.39 -61.80 71.32
N VAL A 758 -11.66 -61.54 70.29
CA VAL A 758 -10.45 -60.72 70.39
C VAL A 758 -10.82 -59.25 70.46
N ASN A 759 -10.52 -58.66 71.61
CA ASN A 759 -10.76 -57.24 71.77
C ASN A 759 -9.53 -56.41 71.23
N MET A 760 -9.59 -56.06 69.96
CA MET A 760 -8.54 -55.30 69.27
C MET A 760 -8.30 -53.90 69.89
N LEU A 761 -9.33 -53.38 70.62
CA LEU A 761 -9.26 -52.03 71.23
C LEU A 761 -8.32 -51.94 72.39
N LYS A 762 -8.00 -53.07 72.99
CA LYS A 762 -7.08 -53.19 74.21
C LYS A 762 -5.60 -53.19 73.78
N GLU A 763 -5.33 -53.43 72.55
CA GLU A 763 -3.97 -53.57 72.01
C GLU A 763 -3.34 -52.22 71.67
N VAL A 764 -2.13 -52.11 72.10
CA VAL A 764 -1.27 -50.91 71.63
C VAL A 764 -0.07 -51.50 70.97
N PHE A 765 0.17 -51.04 69.83
CA PHE A 765 1.32 -51.42 68.99
C PHE A 765 2.36 -50.29 68.94
N PRO A 766 3.40 -50.29 69.79
CA PRO A 766 4.34 -49.21 69.85
C PRO A 766 5.23 -49.09 68.65
N HIS A 767 5.45 -50.19 67.94
CA HIS A 767 6.30 -50.23 66.73
C HIS A 767 5.51 -50.88 65.57
N SER A 768 4.91 -50.08 64.77
CA SER A 768 4.13 -50.50 63.61
C SER A 768 4.65 -49.88 62.35
N SER A 769 4.38 -50.41 61.19
CA SER A 769 4.83 -49.84 59.94
C SER A 769 3.83 -50.03 58.83
N LEU A 770 3.79 -49.10 57.94
CA LEU A 770 3.09 -49.16 56.66
C LEU A 770 4.12 -48.94 55.53
N ARG A 771 4.18 -49.95 54.68
CA ARG A 771 5.01 -49.86 53.42
C ARG A 771 4.11 -50.12 52.24
N ALA A 772 4.11 -49.25 51.27
CA ALA A 772 3.28 -49.42 50.12
C ALA A 772 3.91 -48.82 48.86
N THR A 773 3.56 -49.45 47.76
CA THR A 773 3.90 -48.93 46.42
C THR A 773 2.63 -48.87 45.57
N TYR A 774 2.50 -47.82 44.80
CA TYR A 774 1.43 -47.69 43.78
C TYR A 774 2.08 -47.48 42.42
N GLN A 775 1.66 -48.25 41.44
CA GLN A 775 2.09 -48.12 40.06
C GLN A 775 1.03 -48.81 39.15
N ASN A 776 0.82 -48.26 37.94
CA ASN A 776 -0.12 -48.81 36.95
C ASN A 776 -1.53 -49.02 37.51
N LYS A 777 -2.00 -48.11 38.34
CA LYS A 777 -3.30 -48.14 39.03
C LYS A 777 -3.45 -49.32 39.99
N VAL A 778 -2.36 -49.98 40.29
CA VAL A 778 -2.34 -51.07 41.29
C VAL A 778 -1.48 -50.64 42.48
N LEU A 779 -2.06 -50.72 43.61
CA LEU A 779 -1.30 -50.48 44.84
C LEU A 779 -1.05 -51.81 45.57
N GLN A 780 0.21 -51.97 45.94
CA GLN A 780 0.67 -53.13 46.75
C GLN A 780 1.32 -52.61 48.01
N GLY A 781 1.06 -53.25 49.11
CA GLY A 781 1.66 -52.86 50.38
C GLY A 781 1.31 -53.75 51.54
N ASP A 782 2.00 -53.49 52.65
CA ASP A 782 1.87 -54.22 53.89
C ASP A 782 1.69 -53.27 55.06
N ILE A 783 0.85 -53.61 55.97
CA ILE A 783 0.67 -52.96 57.26
C ILE A 783 1.07 -54.00 58.32
N ILE A 784 2.06 -53.59 59.08
CA ILE A 784 2.58 -54.47 60.20
C ILE A 784 2.34 -53.72 61.51
N LEU A 785 1.49 -54.26 62.34
CA LEU A 785 1.24 -53.79 63.68
C LEU A 785 1.78 -54.88 64.62
N LYS A 786 2.69 -54.49 65.55
CA LYS A 786 3.25 -55.46 66.44
C LYS A 786 3.57 -54.85 67.84
N ASN A 787 3.39 -55.64 68.85
CA ASN A 787 3.96 -55.42 70.21
C ASN A 787 4.66 -56.68 70.62
N ASN A 788 5.01 -56.81 71.87
CA ASN A 788 5.73 -57.93 72.38
C ASN A 788 4.85 -59.23 72.35
N GLN A 789 3.54 -59.11 72.34
CA GLN A 789 2.63 -60.23 72.48
C GLN A 789 1.61 -60.37 71.29
N SER A 790 1.40 -59.33 70.60
CA SER A 790 0.39 -59.22 69.58
C SER A 790 0.93 -58.71 68.28
N HIS A 791 0.37 -59.22 67.19
CA HIS A 791 0.62 -58.58 65.85
C HIS A 791 -0.65 -58.65 65.04
N PHE A 792 -0.74 -57.74 64.11
CA PHE A 792 -1.65 -57.73 62.97
C PHE A 792 -0.82 -57.37 61.75
N TYR A 793 -0.76 -58.33 60.87
CA TYR A 793 -0.05 -58.12 59.53
C TYR A 793 -1.10 -58.20 58.45
N LEU A 794 -1.16 -57.16 57.68
CA LEU A 794 -1.88 -57.13 56.42
C LEU A 794 -0.85 -57.06 55.30
N THR A 795 -0.70 -58.20 54.62
CA THR A 795 0.39 -58.37 53.63
C THR A 795 -0.15 -58.82 52.29
N ASN A 796 0.71 -58.72 51.29
CA ASN A 796 0.35 -59.01 49.89
C ASN A 796 -0.92 -58.26 49.45
N THR A 797 -1.10 -57.04 50.01
CA THR A 797 -2.25 -56.23 49.70
C THR A 797 -2.10 -55.72 48.28
N LYS A 798 -3.05 -56.12 47.43
CA LYS A 798 -3.18 -55.63 46.11
C LYS A 798 -4.55 -54.95 45.98
N LEU A 799 -4.56 -53.67 45.69
CA LEU A 799 -5.73 -52.91 45.32
C LEU A 799 -5.62 -52.57 43.85
N ASP A 800 -6.54 -53.10 43.06
CA ASP A 800 -6.59 -52.80 41.61
C ASP A 800 -7.67 -51.73 41.33
N SER A 801 -7.25 -50.57 40.91
CA SER A 801 -8.19 -49.51 40.69
C SER A 801 -8.95 -49.65 39.38
N ASN A 802 -8.47 -50.50 38.46
CA ASN A 802 -9.20 -50.70 37.18
C ASN A 802 -10.43 -51.51 37.41
N ASP A 803 -10.32 -52.58 38.26
CA ASP A 803 -11.38 -53.54 38.55
C ASP A 803 -12.14 -53.17 39.81
N ASN A 804 -11.74 -52.13 40.51
CA ASN A 804 -12.27 -51.73 41.79
C ASN A 804 -12.19 -52.87 42.83
N THR A 805 -11.15 -53.66 42.81
CA THR A 805 -11.01 -54.87 43.68
C THR A 805 -9.90 -54.70 44.69
N VAL A 806 -10.08 -55.34 45.82
CA VAL A 806 -9.04 -55.54 46.84
C VAL A 806 -8.74 -57.03 47.03
N ASN A 807 -7.47 -57.31 47.14
CA ASN A 807 -6.99 -58.62 47.53
C ASN A 807 -5.84 -58.46 48.54
N ALA A 808 -5.97 -58.92 49.71
CA ALA A 808 -4.94 -58.82 50.71
C ALA A 808 -4.97 -60.11 51.63
N VAL A 809 -3.86 -60.43 52.18
CA VAL A 809 -3.76 -61.45 53.19
C VAL A 809 -3.53 -60.76 54.54
N PHE A 810 -4.32 -61.06 55.51
CA PHE A 810 -4.07 -60.62 56.87
C PHE A 810 -3.63 -61.78 57.77
N ASP A 811 -2.78 -61.41 58.68
CA ASP A 811 -2.35 -62.27 59.78
C ASP A 811 -2.51 -61.47 61.07
N LEU A 812 -3.21 -61.99 61.98
CA LEU A 812 -3.56 -61.40 63.25
C LEU A 812 -3.23 -62.38 64.39
N LYS A 813 -2.39 -61.85 65.28
CA LYS A 813 -2.14 -62.53 66.58
C LYS A 813 -2.42 -61.52 67.68
N MET A 814 -3.48 -61.82 68.47
CA MET A 814 -3.82 -60.96 69.58
C MET A 814 -4.49 -61.83 70.67
N GLN A 815 -4.18 -61.51 71.96
CA GLN A 815 -4.78 -62.19 73.12
C GLN A 815 -4.73 -63.70 72.99
N GLY A 816 -3.61 -64.20 72.41
CA GLY A 816 -3.36 -65.61 72.26
C GLY A 816 -4.06 -66.30 71.07
N GLN A 817 -4.74 -65.56 70.29
CA GLN A 817 -5.38 -66.04 69.08
C GLN A 817 -4.61 -65.54 67.84
N GLU A 818 -4.50 -66.37 66.82
CA GLU A 818 -3.89 -66.09 65.55
C GLU A 818 -4.90 -66.27 64.43
N PHE A 819 -5.01 -65.28 63.60
CA PHE A 819 -5.92 -65.29 62.43
C PHE A 819 -5.17 -64.95 61.17
N SER A 820 -5.42 -65.63 60.14
CA SER A 820 -4.99 -65.28 58.80
C SER A 820 -6.17 -65.30 57.85
N GLY A 821 -6.21 -64.48 56.94
CA GLY A 821 -7.32 -64.35 56.01
C GLY A 821 -6.99 -63.56 54.80
N LYS A 822 -7.94 -63.44 53.92
CA LYS A 822 -7.86 -62.58 52.74
C LYS A 822 -8.97 -61.58 52.82
N VAL A 823 -8.61 -60.40 52.51
CA VAL A 823 -9.53 -59.28 52.14
C VAL A 823 -9.68 -59.31 50.64
N TYR A 824 -10.90 -59.47 50.16
CA TYR A 824 -11.09 -59.54 48.69
C TYR A 824 -12.46 -58.97 48.32
N GLY A 825 -12.63 -58.71 46.99
CA GLY A 825 -13.88 -58.22 46.42
C GLY A 825 -13.89 -56.73 46.10
N SER A 826 -15.04 -56.13 46.02
CA SER A 826 -15.16 -54.74 45.65
C SER A 826 -14.59 -53.79 46.71
N LEU A 827 -13.87 -52.84 46.30
CA LEU A 827 -13.37 -51.73 47.14
C LEU A 827 -14.50 -50.97 47.85
N LYS A 828 -15.71 -50.96 47.27
CA LYS A 828 -16.88 -50.28 47.85
C LYS A 828 -17.51 -51.12 49.01
N HIS A 829 -17.41 -52.42 48.96
CA HIS A 829 -17.95 -53.33 49.92
C HIS A 829 -16.97 -54.50 50.12
N PRO A 830 -15.80 -54.23 50.64
CA PRO A 830 -14.85 -55.32 50.94
C PRO A 830 -15.42 -56.18 52.05
N LYS A 831 -15.30 -57.49 51.91
CA LYS A 831 -15.67 -58.40 52.92
C LYS A 831 -14.76 -58.37 54.12
N VAL A 832 -13.66 -57.64 54.05
CA VAL A 832 -12.74 -57.37 55.16
C VAL A 832 -11.98 -56.05 54.84
N ASN A 833 -11.56 -55.42 55.84
CA ASN A 833 -10.82 -54.17 56.07
C ASN A 833 -10.16 -53.55 54.85
N LEU A 834 -10.63 -52.40 54.45
CA LEU A 834 -10.06 -51.63 53.42
C LEU A 834 -8.88 -50.76 53.91
N ASN A 835 -7.78 -50.91 53.27
CA ASN A 835 -6.71 -49.96 53.51
C ASN A 835 -7.13 -48.55 52.94
N MET A 836 -7.69 -47.78 53.84
CA MET A 836 -8.25 -46.49 53.52
C MET A 836 -7.22 -45.54 52.86
N GLN A 837 -5.98 -45.67 53.28
CA GLN A 837 -4.90 -44.86 52.67
C GLN A 837 -4.72 -45.18 51.20
N LYS A 838 -4.99 -46.39 50.74
CA LYS A 838 -4.85 -46.79 49.34
C LYS A 838 -6.01 -46.30 48.46
N LEU A 839 -7.20 -46.33 49.04
CA LEU A 839 -8.40 -45.80 48.33
C LEU A 839 -8.30 -44.26 48.10
N ILE A 840 -7.84 -43.61 49.15
CA ILE A 840 -7.56 -42.15 49.09
C ILE A 840 -6.58 -41.82 48.00
N ARG A 841 -5.54 -42.60 47.88
CA ARG A 841 -4.48 -42.44 46.92
C ARG A 841 -4.99 -42.62 45.47
N TYR A 842 -5.77 -43.65 45.21
CA TYR A 842 -6.42 -43.87 43.93
C TYR A 842 -7.32 -42.72 43.52
N GLN A 843 -8.09 -42.20 44.50
CA GLN A 843 -8.93 -41.04 44.24
C GLN A 843 -8.11 -39.76 43.98
N MET A 844 -6.99 -39.58 44.68
CA MET A 844 -6.05 -38.49 44.43
C MET A 844 -5.44 -38.60 43.03
N ASP A 845 -4.97 -39.78 42.63
CA ASP A 845 -4.37 -39.98 41.32
C ASP A 845 -5.38 -39.83 40.19
N LYS A 846 -6.57 -40.36 40.35
CA LYS A 846 -7.67 -40.22 39.38
C LYS A 846 -8.13 -38.77 39.24
N GLN A 847 -8.06 -38.00 40.29
CA GLN A 847 -8.43 -36.60 40.28
C GLN A 847 -7.27 -35.71 39.74
N LEU A 848 -6.04 -36.06 40.03
CA LEU A 848 -4.90 -35.44 39.39
C LEU A 848 -4.96 -35.63 37.85
N ASP A 849 -5.30 -36.85 37.40
CA ASP A 849 -5.53 -37.15 35.99
C ASP A 849 -6.76 -36.40 35.40
N THR A 850 -7.80 -36.23 36.19
CA THR A 850 -9.01 -35.51 35.78
C THR A 850 -8.81 -34.01 35.83
N TYR A 851 -8.05 -33.52 36.80
CA TYR A 851 -7.75 -32.13 37.03
C TYR A 851 -6.70 -31.58 36.04
N MET A 852 -5.69 -32.36 35.75
CA MET A 852 -4.58 -31.95 34.87
C MET A 852 -4.81 -32.35 33.42
N GLY A 853 -5.71 -33.27 33.10
CA GLY A 853 -5.93 -33.86 31.79
C GLY A 853 -4.69 -34.61 31.27
N LYS A 854 -4.86 -35.77 30.64
CA LYS A 854 -3.73 -36.57 30.09
C LYS A 854 -2.85 -35.83 29.10
N GLY A 855 -3.39 -34.75 28.46
CA GLY A 855 -2.65 -33.89 27.57
C GLY A 855 -1.83 -32.82 28.28
N ASN A 856 -2.35 -32.25 29.35
CA ASN A 856 -1.73 -31.13 30.07
C ASN A 856 -0.62 -31.58 31.03
N ARG A 857 -0.66 -32.80 31.50
CA ARG A 857 0.42 -33.44 32.25
C ARG A 857 1.71 -33.50 31.41
N LYS A 858 1.63 -33.96 30.14
CA LYS A 858 2.75 -33.87 29.19
C LYS A 858 3.20 -32.44 28.93
N MET A 859 2.30 -31.48 29.01
CA MET A 859 2.58 -30.08 28.77
C MET A 859 3.28 -29.41 29.97
N MET A 860 2.93 -29.79 31.23
CA MET A 860 3.73 -29.40 32.41
C MET A 860 5.11 -30.08 32.44
N GLU A 861 5.24 -31.24 31.89
CA GLU A 861 6.50 -31.99 31.77
C GLU A 861 7.41 -31.42 30.66
N SER A 862 6.80 -30.78 29.63
CA SER A 862 7.53 -30.25 28.45
C SER A 862 7.71 -28.75 28.43
N MET A 863 7.08 -27.97 29.32
CA MET A 863 7.26 -26.55 29.36
C MET A 863 8.54 -26.18 30.14
N PRO A 864 9.50 -25.55 29.46
CA PRO A 864 10.47 -24.76 30.17
C PRO A 864 9.72 -23.57 30.74
N MET A 865 9.23 -23.66 31.97
CA MET A 865 8.53 -22.53 32.62
C MET A 865 9.36 -21.25 32.71
N GLY A 866 10.61 -21.31 32.29
CA GLY A 866 11.54 -20.20 32.29
C GLY A 866 11.37 -19.17 31.17
N GLY A 867 10.84 -19.52 30.02
CA GLY A 867 10.57 -18.57 28.94
C GLY A 867 9.32 -17.74 29.21
N VAL A 868 8.30 -18.39 29.73
CA VAL A 868 6.94 -17.85 29.79
C VAL A 868 6.82 -16.62 30.70
N ALA A 869 7.44 -16.61 31.87
CA ALA A 869 7.27 -15.47 32.76
C ALA A 869 8.15 -14.25 32.39
N LYS A 870 9.30 -14.48 31.74
CA LYS A 870 10.14 -13.41 31.21
C LYS A 870 9.48 -12.76 30.00
N ASP A 871 8.90 -13.57 29.12
CA ASP A 871 8.20 -13.12 27.92
C ASP A 871 6.83 -12.51 28.27
N MET A 872 6.12 -13.00 29.31
CA MET A 872 4.85 -12.47 29.79
C MET A 872 4.91 -11.03 30.27
N ALA A 873 5.95 -10.63 30.99
CA ALA A 873 6.13 -9.22 31.43
C ALA A 873 6.61 -8.33 30.29
N ALA A 874 7.42 -8.86 29.37
CA ALA A 874 7.87 -8.15 28.18
C ALA A 874 6.74 -8.03 27.13
N ASP A 875 5.94 -9.10 26.92
CA ASP A 875 4.92 -9.17 25.88
C ASP A 875 3.59 -8.50 26.27
N MET A 876 3.25 -8.46 27.58
CA MET A 876 2.13 -7.61 28.04
C MET A 876 2.38 -6.13 27.75
N GLY A 877 3.63 -5.66 27.88
CA GLY A 877 4.01 -4.30 27.52
C GLY A 877 4.18 -4.11 26.01
N ALA A 878 4.87 -5.04 25.33
CA ALA A 878 5.21 -4.91 23.92
C ALA A 878 4.06 -5.33 22.98
N GLY A 879 3.32 -6.38 23.28
CA GLY A 879 2.21 -6.85 22.47
C GLY A 879 1.01 -5.90 22.46
N PHE A 880 0.68 -5.34 23.63
CA PHE A 880 -0.39 -4.33 23.75
C PHE A 880 -0.03 -3.01 23.05
N MET A 881 1.24 -2.65 23.06
CA MET A 881 1.70 -1.40 22.46
C MET A 881 2.07 -1.55 20.98
N GLY A 882 2.44 -2.73 20.51
CA GLY A 882 2.60 -3.04 19.08
C GLY A 882 1.29 -3.05 18.28
N MET A 883 0.13 -3.09 18.96
CA MET A 883 -1.19 -2.96 18.35
C MET A 883 -1.58 -1.52 18.04
N PHE A 884 -0.92 -0.53 18.65
CA PHE A 884 -1.29 0.89 18.58
C PHE A 884 -0.28 1.75 17.82
N PHE A 885 0.80 1.17 17.33
CA PHE A 885 1.85 1.83 16.58
C PHE A 885 2.32 0.96 15.42
#